data_5ed732ecc415e7ccdc99244817147272
#
_entry.id   5ed732ecc415e7ccdc99244817147272
#
_cell.length_a   1.000
_cell.length_b   1.000
_cell.length_c   1.000
_cell.angle_alpha   90.00
_cell.angle_beta   90.00
_cell.angle_gamma   90.00
#
_symmetry.space_group_name_H-M   'P 1'
#
loop_
_entity.id
_entity.type
_entity.pdbx_description
1 polymer ?
#
loop_
_entity_poly.entity_id
_entity_poly.type
_entity_poly.pdbx_seq_one_letter_code
_entity_poly.pdbx_strand_id
1 'polypeptide(L)'
;MAETYRFALVGNPNVGKSSLFNALTGLHQHTGNWPGKTVATAAGTCSIDGAAVELIDLPGTYSLSARSPEEEVAAEYIAFGSADAVIVVCDATALERNLYLALQVMEITDHVVICVNLMDEAGKRGIAVDIPRLSQLLGVRVVGTSARQKKTLPPLLRAAVAAAQERHRKPVPVRYGEAIEAGLFSIEARLDELLPGSMPNHRWIAMQLLTGGDTAICALEKKLGRPLVEDPFLSEAVRLGRERIDRAGETTAAAATVLLRCAADIAAEVVSAAHQNGFSRDRKADRILTGKKFGIPIMLLLLLILFYLTVQGANYPSAFLSSMLFAFGDILSRWLLAAGIPLWLHDALILGVYRVTAWVVSVMLPPMAIFFPLFTFLEDVGYLPRMAFNLDKPFESCRACGKQALTMAMGFGCNAAGVVGCRIIDSPRERLLAILTNSFVPCNGRFPILIFLLGAFFSSRNPIVSALMLTGVVCLGIAATFGATRLLSATVLCGETSSYVLELPPYRKPQLGKILVRSLLDRTVFVLGRAAAVAAPAGLVLWLLGNFSVGNVSLLRYLSDVIDPIGKFFGMDGVILLAFILGFPANETVIPIAMMIYMAEGALNRTLSAAAMSGILLANGWTGKTAACVIVFTLMHWPCSTTLLSIKKETGSRTWTALAAVLPTLCGALLCLLINFVFH
;
A
#
# COMPACT_ATOMS: atom_id res chain seq x y z
N MET A 1 -47.27 15.91 -3.20
CA MET A 1 -45.80 16.05 -3.09
C MET A 1 -45.19 14.74 -3.58
N ALA A 2 -44.16 14.77 -4.43
CA ALA A 2 -43.49 13.55 -4.81
C ALA A 2 -42.88 12.91 -3.57
N GLU A 3 -43.14 11.63 -3.32
CA GLU A 3 -42.52 10.92 -2.22
C GLU A 3 -41.02 10.88 -2.45
N THR A 4 -40.24 11.30 -1.46
CA THR A 4 -38.76 11.28 -1.51
C THR A 4 -38.28 10.18 -0.59
N TYR A 5 -37.56 9.21 -1.15
CA TYR A 5 -36.95 8.09 -0.43
C TYR A 5 -35.46 8.29 -0.30
N ARG A 6 -34.88 7.86 0.83
CA ARG A 6 -33.46 7.88 1.08
C ARG A 6 -32.94 6.46 1.27
N PHE A 7 -32.01 6.02 0.41
CA PHE A 7 -31.44 4.68 0.47
C PHE A 7 -29.95 4.72 0.74
N ALA A 8 -29.46 3.86 1.63
CA ALA A 8 -28.06 3.66 1.89
C ALA A 8 -27.50 2.48 1.05
N LEU A 9 -26.40 2.68 0.36
CA LEU A 9 -25.65 1.60 -0.28
C LEU A 9 -24.50 1.15 0.62
N VAL A 10 -24.46 -0.14 0.95
CA VAL A 10 -23.39 -0.76 1.73
C VAL A 10 -22.92 -2.02 0.98
N GLY A 11 -21.68 -2.40 1.21
CA GLY A 11 -21.10 -3.61 0.59
C GLY A 11 -19.61 -3.69 0.79
N ASN A 12 -19.07 -4.87 0.57
CA ASN A 12 -17.64 -5.11 0.68
C ASN A 12 -16.86 -4.24 -0.34
N PRO A 13 -15.59 -3.93 -0.09
CA PRO A 13 -14.73 -3.33 -1.10
C PRO A 13 -14.71 -4.17 -2.39
N ASN A 14 -14.64 -3.51 -3.55
CA ASN A 14 -14.56 -4.13 -4.89
C ASN A 14 -15.79 -4.90 -5.41
N VAL A 15 -16.93 -4.90 -4.73
CA VAL A 15 -18.19 -5.51 -5.22
C VAL A 15 -18.87 -4.70 -6.35
N GLY A 16 -18.25 -3.61 -6.79
CA GLY A 16 -18.81 -2.72 -7.81
C GLY A 16 -19.82 -1.70 -7.26
N LYS A 17 -19.81 -1.42 -5.95
CA LYS A 17 -20.71 -0.48 -5.27
C LYS A 17 -20.67 0.92 -5.91
N SER A 18 -19.49 1.52 -6.06
CA SER A 18 -19.34 2.85 -6.69
C SER A 18 -19.71 2.85 -8.18
N SER A 19 -19.52 1.73 -8.89
CA SER A 19 -19.98 1.58 -10.28
C SER A 19 -21.51 1.56 -10.35
N LEU A 20 -22.15 0.86 -9.41
CA LEU A 20 -23.60 0.80 -9.27
C LEU A 20 -24.17 2.18 -8.91
N PHE A 21 -23.58 2.86 -7.93
CA PHE A 21 -23.94 4.21 -7.52
C PHE A 21 -23.88 5.21 -8.70
N ASN A 22 -22.76 5.22 -9.43
CA ASN A 22 -22.60 6.09 -10.59
C ASN A 22 -23.56 5.76 -11.72
N ALA A 23 -23.90 4.47 -11.92
CA ALA A 23 -24.84 4.06 -12.94
C ALA A 23 -26.29 4.45 -12.59
N LEU A 24 -26.65 4.50 -11.30
CA LEU A 24 -27.96 4.89 -10.79
C LEU A 24 -28.14 6.41 -10.78
N THR A 25 -27.10 7.16 -10.34
CA THR A 25 -27.17 8.64 -10.19
C THR A 25 -26.79 9.40 -11.45
N GLY A 26 -26.28 8.73 -12.50
CA GLY A 26 -25.83 9.39 -13.73
C GLY A 26 -24.69 10.37 -13.52
N LEU A 27 -23.83 10.15 -12.51
CA LEU A 27 -22.74 11.04 -12.08
C LEU A 27 -23.22 12.36 -11.41
N HIS A 28 -24.49 12.49 -11.11
CA HIS A 28 -25.03 13.58 -10.29
C HIS A 28 -24.77 13.26 -8.81
N GLN A 29 -23.56 13.58 -8.36
CA GLN A 29 -23.10 13.25 -7.00
C GLN A 29 -22.47 14.46 -6.33
N HIS A 30 -22.69 14.57 -5.03
CA HIS A 30 -21.96 15.46 -4.14
C HIS A 30 -21.04 14.62 -3.28
N THR A 31 -19.74 14.91 -3.32
CA THR A 31 -18.74 14.26 -2.46
C THR A 31 -18.43 15.16 -1.28
N GLY A 32 -18.37 14.59 -0.09
CA GLY A 32 -18.03 15.31 1.14
C GLY A 32 -17.36 14.37 2.14
N ASN A 33 -16.95 14.90 3.27
CA ASN A 33 -16.50 14.09 4.40
C ASN A 33 -17.65 13.91 5.38
N TRP A 34 -17.67 12.75 6.04
CA TRP A 34 -18.63 12.49 7.10
C TRP A 34 -18.45 13.48 8.26
N PRO A 35 -19.53 14.07 8.82
CA PRO A 35 -19.41 15.04 9.89
C PRO A 35 -18.60 14.49 11.08
N GLY A 36 -17.52 15.17 11.43
CA GLY A 36 -16.64 14.79 12.54
C GLY A 36 -15.68 13.61 12.29
N LYS A 37 -15.64 13.04 11.07
CA LYS A 37 -14.74 11.95 10.71
C LYS A 37 -14.06 12.24 9.36
N THR A 38 -12.85 11.69 9.15
CA THR A 38 -12.08 11.85 7.90
C THR A 38 -12.49 10.86 6.81
N VAL A 39 -13.72 10.34 6.86
CA VAL A 39 -14.26 9.33 5.94
C VAL A 39 -15.05 10.01 4.84
N ALA A 40 -14.72 9.71 3.58
CA ALA A 40 -15.41 10.26 2.42
C ALA A 40 -16.79 9.61 2.23
N THR A 41 -17.79 10.41 1.93
CA THR A 41 -19.13 9.99 1.56
C THR A 41 -19.52 10.59 0.20
N ALA A 42 -20.36 9.89 -0.54
CA ALA A 42 -20.99 10.43 -1.73
C ALA A 42 -22.51 10.31 -1.61
N ALA A 43 -23.22 11.38 -1.89
CA ALA A 43 -24.67 11.39 -2.03
C ALA A 43 -25.05 11.75 -3.47
N GLY A 44 -26.08 11.11 -3.99
CA GLY A 44 -26.55 11.35 -5.35
C GLY A 44 -28.04 11.17 -5.46
N THR A 45 -28.66 11.79 -6.46
CA THR A 45 -30.10 11.75 -6.66
C THR A 45 -30.45 11.01 -7.96
N CYS A 46 -31.53 10.27 -7.93
CA CYS A 46 -32.15 9.65 -9.11
C CYS A 46 -33.68 9.64 -8.95
N SER A 47 -34.39 9.15 -9.96
CA SER A 47 -35.84 9.02 -9.89
C SER A 47 -36.28 7.66 -10.41
N ILE A 48 -37.34 7.10 -9.85
CA ILE A 48 -37.99 5.87 -10.29
C ILE A 48 -39.51 5.98 -10.18
N ASP A 49 -40.20 5.70 -11.27
CA ASP A 49 -41.67 5.70 -11.33
C ASP A 49 -42.34 6.97 -10.73
N GLY A 50 -41.67 8.14 -10.87
CA GLY A 50 -42.12 9.45 -10.36
C GLY A 50 -41.73 9.76 -8.91
N ALA A 51 -41.15 8.84 -8.17
CA ALA A 51 -40.59 9.08 -6.84
C ALA A 51 -39.14 9.61 -6.93
N ALA A 52 -38.80 10.57 -6.10
CA ALA A 52 -37.43 11.07 -5.95
C ALA A 52 -36.67 10.14 -5.01
N VAL A 53 -35.44 9.78 -5.37
CA VAL A 53 -34.58 8.90 -4.56
C VAL A 53 -33.25 9.57 -4.32
N GLU A 54 -32.89 9.70 -3.06
CA GLU A 54 -31.54 10.08 -2.61
C GLU A 54 -30.75 8.82 -2.25
N LEU A 55 -29.62 8.61 -2.91
CA LEU A 55 -28.71 7.48 -2.64
C LEU A 55 -27.50 7.98 -1.85
N ILE A 56 -27.15 7.27 -0.78
CA ILE A 56 -25.96 7.58 0.04
C ILE A 56 -25.00 6.39 -0.08
N ASP A 57 -23.81 6.65 -0.63
CA ASP A 57 -22.76 5.65 -0.77
C ASP A 57 -21.95 5.58 0.53
N LEU A 58 -22.16 4.53 1.33
CA LEU A 58 -21.40 4.29 2.57
C LEU A 58 -20.02 3.73 2.24
N PRO A 59 -19.02 3.91 3.11
CA PRO A 59 -17.70 3.32 2.95
C PRO A 59 -17.79 1.80 2.73
N GLY A 60 -16.90 1.25 1.90
CA GLY A 60 -16.80 -0.19 1.72
C GLY A 60 -16.26 -0.86 2.97
N THR A 61 -16.99 -1.83 3.52
CA THR A 61 -16.61 -2.52 4.75
C THR A 61 -16.85 -4.04 4.62
N TYR A 62 -16.06 -4.82 5.35
CA TYR A 62 -16.22 -6.28 5.41
C TYR A 62 -17.07 -6.72 6.60
N SER A 63 -17.24 -5.86 7.59
CA SER A 63 -17.92 -6.13 8.84
C SER A 63 -18.48 -4.83 9.42
N LEU A 64 -19.44 -4.92 10.31
CA LEU A 64 -19.99 -3.82 11.10
C LEU A 64 -19.53 -3.88 12.57
N SER A 65 -18.38 -4.51 12.83
CA SER A 65 -17.83 -4.70 14.18
C SER A 65 -17.11 -3.47 14.74
N ALA A 66 -17.19 -2.31 14.08
CA ALA A 66 -16.65 -1.00 14.48
C ALA A 66 -15.14 -1.02 14.84
N ARG A 67 -14.33 -1.80 14.10
CA ARG A 67 -12.87 -1.88 14.29
C ARG A 67 -12.10 -0.86 13.45
N SER A 68 -12.72 -0.28 12.43
CA SER A 68 -12.18 0.80 11.62
C SER A 68 -13.13 2.01 11.60
N PRO A 69 -12.63 3.23 11.31
CA PRO A 69 -13.48 4.42 11.17
C PRO A 69 -14.57 4.25 10.10
N GLU A 70 -14.27 3.52 9.04
CA GLU A 70 -15.21 3.22 7.95
C GLU A 70 -16.32 2.28 8.40
N GLU A 71 -15.97 1.22 9.15
CA GLU A 71 -16.94 0.29 9.74
C GLU A 71 -17.85 0.98 10.75
N GLU A 72 -17.26 1.84 11.58
CA GLU A 72 -18.01 2.63 12.58
C GLU A 72 -19.02 3.58 11.92
N VAL A 73 -18.61 4.30 10.86
CA VAL A 73 -19.52 5.17 10.10
C VAL A 73 -20.65 4.39 9.45
N ALA A 74 -20.34 3.25 8.82
CA ALA A 74 -21.34 2.42 8.18
C ALA A 74 -22.35 1.85 9.21
N ALA A 75 -21.86 1.29 10.31
CA ALA A 75 -22.71 0.73 11.38
C ALA A 75 -23.59 1.80 12.03
N GLU A 76 -23.02 2.97 12.36
CA GLU A 76 -23.75 4.11 12.95
C GLU A 76 -24.84 4.62 12.01
N TYR A 77 -24.55 4.74 10.69
CA TYR A 77 -25.54 5.20 9.73
C TYR A 77 -26.65 4.19 9.49
N ILE A 78 -26.34 2.89 9.40
CA ILE A 78 -27.36 1.84 9.22
C ILE A 78 -28.27 1.74 10.45
N ALA A 79 -27.70 1.85 11.65
CA ALA A 79 -28.44 1.73 12.91
C ALA A 79 -29.25 3.00 13.25
N PHE A 80 -28.70 4.18 13.02
CA PHE A 80 -29.23 5.43 13.56
C PHE A 80 -29.45 6.51 12.50
N GLY A 81 -29.10 6.26 11.24
CA GLY A 81 -29.29 7.20 10.14
C GLY A 81 -30.75 7.33 9.71
N SER A 82 -30.98 8.16 8.70
CA SER A 82 -32.30 8.48 8.17
C SER A 82 -32.60 7.74 6.87
N ALA A 83 -32.02 6.56 6.63
CA ALA A 83 -32.30 5.75 5.46
C ALA A 83 -33.64 5.01 5.61
N ASP A 84 -34.49 5.10 4.59
CA ASP A 84 -35.78 4.37 4.53
C ASP A 84 -35.55 2.89 4.20
N ALA A 85 -34.46 2.57 3.48
CA ALA A 85 -34.02 1.19 3.25
C ALA A 85 -32.52 1.13 2.98
N VAL A 86 -31.93 -0.03 3.24
CA VAL A 86 -30.51 -0.32 3.02
C VAL A 86 -30.36 -1.32 1.86
N ILE A 87 -29.57 -0.95 0.86
CA ILE A 87 -29.23 -1.81 -0.29
C ILE A 87 -27.84 -2.41 -0.02
N VAL A 88 -27.77 -3.71 0.23
CA VAL A 88 -26.51 -4.44 0.44
C VAL A 88 -26.02 -4.99 -0.90
N VAL A 89 -24.89 -4.51 -1.37
CA VAL A 89 -24.30 -4.91 -2.65
C VAL A 89 -23.35 -6.08 -2.43
N CYS A 90 -23.71 -7.23 -3.03
CA CYS A 90 -22.96 -8.48 -2.98
C CYS A 90 -22.38 -8.82 -4.35
N ASP A 91 -21.17 -9.37 -4.40
CA ASP A 91 -20.56 -9.90 -5.62
C ASP A 91 -21.04 -11.32 -5.90
N ALA A 92 -21.68 -11.53 -7.04
CA ALA A 92 -22.15 -12.85 -7.48
C ALA A 92 -21.01 -13.89 -7.61
N THR A 93 -19.77 -13.44 -7.84
CA THR A 93 -18.60 -14.32 -8.00
C THR A 93 -17.98 -14.76 -6.67
N ALA A 94 -18.35 -14.10 -5.56
CA ALA A 94 -17.85 -14.35 -4.21
C ALA A 94 -18.98 -14.18 -3.17
N LEU A 95 -20.15 -14.76 -3.45
CA LEU A 95 -21.38 -14.51 -2.69
C LEU A 95 -21.26 -14.89 -1.22
N GLU A 96 -20.67 -16.04 -0.89
CA GLU A 96 -20.46 -16.53 0.47
C GLU A 96 -19.88 -15.46 1.40
N ARG A 97 -18.84 -14.81 0.94
CA ARG A 97 -18.15 -13.79 1.71
C ARG A 97 -18.96 -12.51 1.89
N ASN A 98 -19.74 -12.14 0.87
CA ASN A 98 -20.57 -10.93 0.91
C ASN A 98 -21.82 -11.13 1.77
N LEU A 99 -22.32 -12.35 1.88
CA LEU A 99 -23.45 -12.68 2.73
C LEU A 99 -23.15 -12.45 4.22
N TYR A 100 -21.88 -12.55 4.66
CA TYR A 100 -21.52 -12.24 6.04
C TYR A 100 -21.90 -10.81 6.45
N LEU A 101 -21.57 -9.82 5.62
CA LEU A 101 -21.98 -8.43 5.84
C LEU A 101 -23.51 -8.27 5.70
N ALA A 102 -24.11 -8.94 4.72
CA ALA A 102 -25.55 -8.88 4.50
C ALA A 102 -26.34 -9.37 5.72
N LEU A 103 -25.92 -10.47 6.34
CA LEU A 103 -26.51 -11.00 7.57
C LEU A 103 -26.38 -10.02 8.74
N GLN A 104 -25.22 -9.34 8.88
CA GLN A 104 -25.07 -8.31 9.92
C GLN A 104 -25.97 -7.10 9.70
N VAL A 105 -26.17 -6.64 8.46
CA VAL A 105 -27.10 -5.55 8.16
C VAL A 105 -28.55 -5.95 8.47
N MET A 106 -28.91 -7.20 8.15
CA MET A 106 -30.24 -7.75 8.43
C MET A 106 -30.53 -7.88 9.93
N GLU A 107 -29.52 -7.97 10.77
CA GLU A 107 -29.69 -7.93 12.23
C GLU A 107 -30.01 -6.53 12.73
N ILE A 108 -29.52 -5.46 12.05
CA ILE A 108 -29.70 -4.07 12.47
C ILE A 108 -31.06 -3.51 12.02
N THR A 109 -31.47 -3.79 10.79
CA THR A 109 -32.70 -3.22 10.19
C THR A 109 -33.49 -4.25 9.39
N ASP A 110 -34.82 -4.10 9.41
CA ASP A 110 -35.74 -4.94 8.65
C ASP A 110 -35.88 -4.47 7.18
N HIS A 111 -35.57 -3.20 6.88
CA HIS A 111 -35.70 -2.59 5.57
C HIS A 111 -34.45 -2.83 4.71
N VAL A 112 -34.22 -4.07 4.29
CA VAL A 112 -33.03 -4.49 3.54
C VAL A 112 -33.39 -5.05 2.17
N VAL A 113 -32.59 -4.67 1.16
CA VAL A 113 -32.59 -5.27 -0.17
C VAL A 113 -31.19 -5.77 -0.49
N ILE A 114 -31.08 -7.02 -0.90
CA ILE A 114 -29.81 -7.59 -1.35
C ILE A 114 -29.67 -7.40 -2.87
N CYS A 115 -28.63 -6.69 -3.28
CA CYS A 115 -28.25 -6.48 -4.67
C CYS A 115 -27.11 -7.44 -5.05
N VAL A 116 -27.39 -8.53 -5.75
CA VAL A 116 -26.35 -9.43 -6.26
C VAL A 116 -25.83 -8.85 -7.56
N ASN A 117 -24.70 -8.16 -7.48
CA ASN A 117 -24.05 -7.46 -8.61
C ASN A 117 -23.05 -8.36 -9.34
N LEU A 118 -22.52 -7.89 -10.48
CA LEU A 118 -21.56 -8.61 -11.32
C LEU A 118 -22.11 -9.95 -11.90
N MET A 119 -23.42 -10.05 -12.11
CA MET A 119 -24.06 -11.24 -12.70
C MET A 119 -23.51 -11.57 -14.09
N ASP A 120 -23.07 -10.58 -14.87
CA ASP A 120 -22.42 -10.76 -16.17
C ASP A 120 -21.02 -11.40 -16.04
N GLU A 121 -20.28 -11.08 -14.98
CA GLU A 121 -18.99 -11.73 -14.69
C GLU A 121 -19.18 -13.15 -14.14
N ALA A 122 -20.17 -13.35 -13.28
CA ALA A 122 -20.55 -14.67 -12.78
C ALA A 122 -20.92 -15.61 -13.93
N GLY A 123 -21.77 -15.16 -14.86
CA GLY A 123 -22.16 -15.95 -16.04
C GLY A 123 -20.96 -16.31 -16.94
N LYS A 124 -20.01 -15.39 -17.17
CA LYS A 124 -18.77 -15.67 -17.90
C LYS A 124 -17.89 -16.71 -17.21
N ARG A 125 -17.98 -16.82 -15.88
CA ARG A 125 -17.25 -17.82 -15.07
C ARG A 125 -18.01 -19.12 -14.89
N GLY A 126 -19.20 -19.26 -15.48
CA GLY A 126 -20.07 -20.43 -15.32
C GLY A 126 -20.66 -20.56 -13.91
N ILE A 127 -20.77 -19.44 -13.19
CA ILE A 127 -21.41 -19.37 -11.87
C ILE A 127 -22.85 -18.91 -12.10
N ALA A 128 -23.80 -19.68 -11.62
CA ALA A 128 -25.21 -19.29 -11.56
C ALA A 128 -25.64 -19.15 -10.10
N VAL A 129 -26.38 -18.08 -9.81
CA VAL A 129 -26.93 -17.79 -8.49
C VAL A 129 -28.47 -17.89 -8.59
N ASP A 130 -29.07 -18.72 -7.77
CA ASP A 130 -30.53 -18.85 -7.66
C ASP A 130 -31.08 -17.69 -6.82
N ILE A 131 -31.45 -16.59 -7.49
CA ILE A 131 -31.95 -15.36 -6.84
C ILE A 131 -33.29 -15.63 -6.11
N PRO A 132 -34.29 -16.33 -6.66
CA PRO A 132 -35.52 -16.69 -5.94
C PRO A 132 -35.25 -17.48 -4.67
N ARG A 133 -34.40 -18.50 -4.73
CA ARG A 133 -34.06 -19.31 -3.57
C ARG A 133 -33.32 -18.51 -2.50
N LEU A 134 -32.37 -17.65 -2.90
CA LEU A 134 -31.68 -16.74 -1.99
C LEU A 134 -32.67 -15.80 -1.28
N SER A 135 -33.67 -15.27 -2.00
CA SER A 135 -34.68 -14.39 -1.41
C SER A 135 -35.56 -15.15 -0.38
N GLN A 136 -35.85 -16.43 -0.63
CA GLN A 136 -36.60 -17.27 0.31
C GLN A 136 -35.81 -17.56 1.58
N LEU A 137 -34.51 -17.92 1.45
CA LEU A 137 -33.63 -18.23 2.57
C LEU A 137 -33.38 -17.04 3.47
N LEU A 138 -33.19 -15.86 2.88
CA LEU A 138 -32.92 -14.62 3.63
C LEU A 138 -34.19 -13.93 4.13
N GLY A 139 -35.35 -14.23 3.56
CA GLY A 139 -36.63 -13.57 3.90
C GLY A 139 -36.72 -12.12 3.40
N VAL A 140 -35.77 -11.64 2.60
CA VAL A 140 -35.73 -10.27 2.06
C VAL A 140 -35.76 -10.27 0.53
N ARG A 141 -35.97 -9.09 -0.08
CA ARG A 141 -35.93 -8.94 -1.53
C ARG A 141 -34.50 -9.05 -2.03
N VAL A 142 -34.30 -9.88 -3.06
CA VAL A 142 -33.00 -10.06 -3.71
C VAL A 142 -33.15 -9.74 -5.20
N VAL A 143 -32.23 -8.91 -5.72
CA VAL A 143 -32.22 -8.51 -7.14
C VAL A 143 -30.84 -8.75 -7.73
N GLY A 144 -30.79 -9.51 -8.83
CA GLY A 144 -29.57 -9.69 -9.62
C GLY A 144 -29.32 -8.49 -10.54
N THR A 145 -28.13 -7.93 -10.50
CA THR A 145 -27.76 -6.74 -11.27
C THR A 145 -26.43 -6.89 -11.99
N SER A 146 -26.23 -6.04 -12.98
CA SER A 146 -24.91 -5.75 -13.57
C SER A 146 -24.86 -4.25 -13.80
N ALA A 147 -23.99 -3.54 -13.09
CA ALA A 147 -23.88 -2.08 -13.18
C ALA A 147 -23.61 -1.57 -14.62
N ARG A 148 -23.03 -2.43 -15.47
CA ARG A 148 -22.82 -2.13 -16.91
C ARG A 148 -24.08 -2.25 -17.76
N GLN A 149 -25.10 -2.94 -17.29
CA GLN A 149 -26.34 -3.19 -18.00
C GLN A 149 -27.49 -2.38 -17.38
N LYS A 150 -27.71 -1.18 -17.89
CA LYS A 150 -28.73 -0.23 -17.36
C LYS A 150 -30.12 -0.83 -17.17
N LYS A 151 -30.48 -1.87 -17.96
CA LYS A 151 -31.80 -2.56 -17.88
C LYS A 151 -31.99 -3.30 -16.54
N THR A 152 -30.93 -3.64 -15.82
CA THR A 152 -30.98 -4.39 -14.55
C THR A 152 -31.15 -3.48 -13.34
N LEU A 153 -31.08 -2.16 -13.50
CA LEU A 153 -31.08 -1.20 -12.40
C LEU A 153 -32.48 -0.80 -11.90
N PRO A 154 -33.48 -0.55 -12.77
CA PRO A 154 -34.82 -0.18 -12.31
C PRO A 154 -35.49 -1.20 -11.38
N PRO A 155 -35.39 -2.52 -11.58
CA PRO A 155 -35.91 -3.51 -10.64
C PRO A 155 -35.31 -3.38 -9.22
N LEU A 156 -34.04 -2.97 -9.09
CA LEU A 156 -33.39 -2.77 -7.80
C LEU A 156 -34.02 -1.59 -7.04
N LEU A 157 -34.20 -0.45 -7.71
CA LEU A 157 -34.81 0.72 -7.08
C LEU A 157 -36.28 0.46 -6.69
N ARG A 158 -37.04 -0.25 -7.54
CA ARG A 158 -38.43 -0.68 -7.20
C ARG A 158 -38.45 -1.59 -5.98
N ALA A 159 -37.50 -2.52 -5.87
CA ALA A 159 -37.38 -3.41 -4.73
C ALA A 159 -37.04 -2.60 -3.44
N ALA A 160 -36.20 -1.55 -3.55
CA ALA A 160 -35.84 -0.69 -2.43
C ALA A 160 -37.04 0.17 -1.98
N VAL A 161 -37.80 0.76 -2.92
CA VAL A 161 -39.03 1.50 -2.58
C VAL A 161 -40.05 0.56 -1.91
N ALA A 162 -40.26 -0.65 -2.45
CA ALA A 162 -41.16 -1.61 -1.86
C ALA A 162 -40.72 -2.08 -0.47
N ALA A 163 -39.40 -2.21 -0.23
CA ALA A 163 -38.86 -2.56 1.09
C ALA A 163 -39.03 -1.41 2.12
N ALA A 164 -38.98 -0.15 1.68
CA ALA A 164 -39.25 1.00 2.51
C ALA A 164 -40.73 1.13 2.93
N GLN A 165 -41.63 0.67 2.08
CA GLN A 165 -43.10 0.73 2.30
C GLN A 165 -43.62 -0.47 3.09
N GLU A 166 -42.98 -1.64 3.00
CA GLU A 166 -43.45 -2.88 3.66
C GLU A 166 -43.07 -2.87 5.15
N ARG A 167 -44.12 -2.88 6.02
CA ARG A 167 -43.95 -2.98 7.48
C ARG A 167 -43.88 -4.41 8.03
N HIS A 168 -44.13 -5.45 7.20
CA HIS A 168 -44.37 -6.82 7.70
C HIS A 168 -43.39 -7.89 7.19
N ARG A 169 -42.44 -7.53 6.33
CA ARG A 169 -41.46 -8.50 5.84
C ARG A 169 -40.20 -8.41 6.71
N LYS A 170 -40.03 -9.38 7.60
CA LYS A 170 -38.84 -9.46 8.47
C LYS A 170 -37.80 -10.40 7.90
N PRO A 171 -36.52 -10.01 7.96
CA PRO A 171 -35.43 -10.93 7.68
C PRO A 171 -35.52 -12.19 8.52
N VAL A 172 -35.02 -13.32 7.98
CA VAL A 172 -34.90 -14.55 8.75
C VAL A 172 -33.77 -14.35 9.78
N PRO A 173 -34.04 -14.42 11.10
CA PRO A 173 -33.03 -14.17 12.11
C PRO A 173 -31.98 -15.30 12.11
N VAL A 174 -30.73 -14.94 12.26
CA VAL A 174 -29.66 -15.91 12.49
C VAL A 174 -29.83 -16.51 13.88
N ARG A 175 -29.78 -17.85 13.98
CA ARG A 175 -29.85 -18.55 15.27
C ARG A 175 -28.43 -18.83 15.78
N TYR A 176 -28.15 -18.34 16.96
CA TYR A 176 -26.90 -18.56 17.68
C TYR A 176 -26.97 -19.82 18.57
N GLY A 177 -25.94 -20.06 19.37
CA GLY A 177 -25.99 -21.14 20.37
C GLY A 177 -27.07 -20.92 21.44
N GLU A 178 -27.51 -22.00 22.10
CA GLU A 178 -28.59 -21.93 23.07
C GLU A 178 -28.31 -20.95 24.24
N ALA A 179 -27.05 -20.84 24.68
CA ALA A 179 -26.67 -19.94 25.75
C ALA A 179 -26.78 -18.47 25.32
N ILE A 180 -26.38 -18.16 24.08
CA ILE A 180 -26.48 -16.81 23.50
C ILE A 180 -27.95 -16.47 23.27
N GLU A 181 -28.75 -17.36 22.69
CA GLU A 181 -30.19 -17.11 22.47
C GLU A 181 -30.95 -16.85 23.76
N ALA A 182 -30.67 -17.61 24.83
CA ALA A 182 -31.28 -17.40 26.12
C ALA A 182 -30.87 -16.07 26.77
N GLY A 183 -29.61 -15.63 26.55
CA GLY A 183 -29.13 -14.31 26.95
C GLY A 183 -29.84 -13.18 26.18
N LEU A 184 -29.93 -13.30 24.85
CA LEU A 184 -30.65 -12.35 23.99
C LEU A 184 -32.10 -12.20 24.41
N PHE A 185 -32.84 -13.28 24.58
CA PHE A 185 -34.26 -13.24 24.97
C PHE A 185 -34.51 -12.46 26.26
N SER A 186 -33.67 -12.65 27.28
CA SER A 186 -33.83 -11.91 28.56
C SER A 186 -33.53 -10.42 28.46
N ILE A 187 -32.58 -10.05 27.58
CA ILE A 187 -32.22 -8.64 27.34
C ILE A 187 -33.22 -7.96 26.41
N GLU A 188 -33.69 -8.65 25.34
CA GLU A 188 -34.70 -8.15 24.41
C GLU A 188 -35.99 -7.78 25.16
N ALA A 189 -36.48 -8.65 26.02
CA ALA A 189 -37.67 -8.40 26.83
C ALA A 189 -37.58 -7.10 27.66
N ARG A 190 -36.39 -6.80 28.17
CA ARG A 190 -36.15 -5.55 28.91
C ARG A 190 -35.99 -4.33 27.99
N LEU A 191 -35.37 -4.50 26.85
CA LEU A 191 -35.25 -3.43 25.85
C LEU A 191 -36.60 -3.03 25.26
N ASP A 192 -37.54 -3.98 25.08
CA ASP A 192 -38.89 -3.71 24.61
C ASP A 192 -39.67 -2.78 25.57
N GLU A 193 -39.39 -2.84 26.88
CA GLU A 193 -39.95 -1.94 27.87
C GLU A 193 -39.29 -0.56 27.90
N LEU A 194 -37.98 -0.52 27.64
CA LEU A 194 -37.15 0.68 27.76
C LEU A 194 -37.12 1.55 26.53
N LEU A 195 -37.20 0.95 25.34
CA LEU A 195 -36.97 1.64 24.07
C LEU A 195 -38.28 1.81 23.29
N PRO A 196 -38.48 2.97 22.62
CA PRO A 196 -39.59 3.15 21.69
C PRO A 196 -39.47 2.24 20.48
N GLY A 197 -40.57 1.76 19.91
CA GLY A 197 -40.62 0.85 18.79
C GLY A 197 -40.08 1.39 17.45
N SER A 198 -39.57 2.61 17.39
CA SER A 198 -38.92 3.23 16.23
C SER A 198 -37.39 3.10 16.25
N MET A 199 -36.86 2.36 17.22
CA MET A 199 -35.40 2.14 17.36
C MET A 199 -34.94 0.94 16.50
N PRO A 200 -33.62 0.80 16.24
CA PRO A 200 -33.05 -0.38 15.61
C PRO A 200 -33.46 -1.66 16.31
N ASN A 201 -33.38 -2.78 15.60
CA ASN A 201 -33.77 -4.08 16.09
C ASN A 201 -33.19 -4.35 17.51
N HIS A 202 -34.06 -4.57 18.51
CA HIS A 202 -33.69 -4.78 19.90
C HIS A 202 -32.75 -5.98 20.07
N ARG A 203 -32.90 -6.99 19.22
CA ARG A 203 -32.01 -8.16 19.17
C ARG A 203 -30.56 -7.78 18.87
N TRP A 204 -30.33 -6.87 17.92
CA TRP A 204 -29.00 -6.37 17.62
C TRP A 204 -28.42 -5.60 18.81
N ILE A 205 -29.21 -4.73 19.46
CA ILE A 205 -28.80 -3.99 20.67
C ILE A 205 -28.43 -4.97 21.78
N ALA A 206 -29.26 -6.00 22.01
CA ALA A 206 -28.99 -7.06 22.99
C ALA A 206 -27.67 -7.79 22.70
N MET A 207 -27.40 -8.09 21.41
CA MET A 207 -26.13 -8.69 21.00
C MET A 207 -24.94 -7.78 21.28
N GLN A 208 -25.04 -6.47 21.00
CA GLN A 208 -23.98 -5.51 21.31
C GLN A 208 -23.72 -5.43 22.84
N LEU A 209 -24.76 -5.44 23.66
CA LEU A 209 -24.62 -5.48 25.12
C LEU A 209 -23.93 -6.76 25.61
N LEU A 210 -24.25 -7.90 25.02
CA LEU A 210 -23.60 -9.18 25.37
C LEU A 210 -22.12 -9.23 24.94
N THR A 211 -21.81 -8.73 23.75
CA THR A 211 -20.48 -8.84 23.14
C THR A 211 -19.52 -7.74 23.54
N GLY A 212 -19.96 -6.71 24.26
CA GLY A 212 -19.12 -5.56 24.66
C GLY A 212 -18.91 -4.56 23.54
N GLY A 213 -19.91 -4.30 22.71
CA GLY A 213 -19.87 -3.31 21.62
C GLY A 213 -20.02 -1.89 22.14
N ASP A 214 -19.06 -1.39 22.92
CA ASP A 214 -19.12 -0.10 23.63
C ASP A 214 -19.42 1.08 22.69
N THR A 215 -18.85 1.08 21.49
CA THR A 215 -19.04 2.17 20.51
C THR A 215 -20.48 2.29 20.03
N ALA A 216 -21.14 1.16 19.74
CA ALA A 216 -22.54 1.15 19.30
C ALA A 216 -23.48 1.55 20.43
N ILE A 217 -23.18 1.11 21.67
CA ILE A 217 -23.94 1.45 22.87
C ILE A 217 -23.81 2.94 23.18
N CYS A 218 -22.60 3.51 23.16
CA CYS A 218 -22.37 4.94 23.34
C CYS A 218 -23.10 5.79 22.27
N ALA A 219 -23.14 5.36 21.03
CA ALA A 219 -23.89 6.04 19.97
C ALA A 219 -25.41 6.00 20.21
N LEU A 220 -25.92 4.87 20.71
CA LEU A 220 -27.32 4.70 21.09
C LEU A 220 -27.68 5.59 22.29
N GLU A 221 -26.89 5.57 23.35
CA GLU A 221 -27.10 6.40 24.57
C GLU A 221 -27.06 7.88 24.24
N LYS A 222 -26.14 8.32 23.36
CA LYS A 222 -26.12 9.71 22.89
C LYS A 222 -27.40 10.11 22.15
N LYS A 223 -27.98 9.20 21.36
CA LYS A 223 -29.25 9.45 20.67
C LYS A 223 -30.45 9.46 21.60
N LEU A 224 -30.43 8.62 22.64
CA LEU A 224 -31.47 8.54 23.66
C LEU A 224 -31.41 9.69 24.68
N GLY A 225 -30.25 10.34 24.80
CA GLY A 225 -30.00 11.36 25.82
C GLY A 225 -29.95 10.81 27.25
N ARG A 226 -29.86 9.48 27.43
CA ARG A 226 -29.75 8.80 28.73
C ARG A 226 -28.89 7.56 28.62
N PRO A 227 -28.13 7.19 29.66
CA PRO A 227 -27.37 5.94 29.69
C PRO A 227 -28.32 4.74 29.85
N LEU A 228 -28.12 3.71 29.04
CA LEU A 228 -28.88 2.45 29.09
C LEU A 228 -28.33 1.52 30.17
N VAL A 229 -27.02 1.53 30.38
CA VAL A 229 -26.32 0.62 31.28
C VAL A 229 -26.60 0.94 32.76
N GLU A 230 -27.13 2.11 33.05
CA GLU A 230 -27.55 2.51 34.42
C GLU A 230 -28.87 1.86 34.87
N ASP A 231 -29.66 1.24 33.97
CA ASP A 231 -30.84 0.48 34.38
C ASP A 231 -30.41 -0.80 35.11
N PRO A 232 -30.82 -0.96 36.39
CA PRO A 232 -30.37 -2.10 37.21
C PRO A 232 -30.83 -3.45 36.67
N PHE A 233 -32.02 -3.51 36.07
CA PHE A 233 -32.57 -4.78 35.55
C PHE A 233 -31.91 -5.15 34.23
N LEU A 234 -31.61 -4.16 33.39
CA LEU A 234 -30.89 -4.40 32.13
C LEU A 234 -29.43 -4.85 32.40
N SER A 235 -28.74 -4.15 33.30
CA SER A 235 -27.37 -4.50 33.69
C SER A 235 -27.28 -5.90 34.30
N GLU A 236 -28.24 -6.30 35.12
CA GLU A 236 -28.33 -7.64 35.69
C GLU A 236 -28.63 -8.69 34.60
N ALA A 237 -29.53 -8.41 33.66
CA ALA A 237 -29.83 -9.32 32.54
C ALA A 237 -28.58 -9.54 31.66
N VAL A 238 -27.81 -8.48 31.38
CA VAL A 238 -26.55 -8.57 30.63
C VAL A 238 -25.52 -9.38 31.40
N ARG A 239 -25.37 -9.15 32.71
CA ARG A 239 -24.44 -9.89 33.58
C ARG A 239 -24.76 -11.39 33.55
N LEU A 240 -26.02 -11.75 33.79
CA LEU A 240 -26.50 -13.13 33.80
C LEU A 240 -26.34 -13.80 32.41
N GLY A 241 -26.60 -13.05 31.33
CA GLY A 241 -26.39 -13.52 29.96
C GLY A 241 -24.93 -13.87 29.70
N ARG A 242 -23.99 -12.98 30.08
CA ARG A 242 -22.54 -13.22 29.94
C ARG A 242 -22.06 -14.41 30.75
N GLU A 243 -22.48 -14.51 32.02
CA GLU A 243 -22.15 -15.67 32.87
C GLU A 243 -22.67 -16.99 32.29
N ARG A 244 -23.83 -16.97 31.63
CA ARG A 244 -24.41 -18.16 30.99
C ARG A 244 -23.60 -18.61 29.78
N ILE A 245 -23.14 -17.64 28.96
CA ILE A 245 -22.26 -17.85 27.81
C ILE A 245 -20.92 -18.44 28.27
N ASP A 246 -20.32 -17.86 29.31
CA ASP A 246 -19.03 -18.32 29.85
C ASP A 246 -19.13 -19.75 30.43
N ARG A 247 -20.21 -20.07 31.14
CA ARG A 247 -20.46 -21.42 31.69
C ARG A 247 -20.67 -22.48 30.59
N ALA A 248 -21.24 -22.08 29.46
CA ALA A 248 -21.42 -22.95 28.31
C ALA A 248 -20.12 -23.17 27.50
N GLY A 249 -19.05 -22.43 27.83
CA GLY A 249 -17.81 -22.43 27.05
C GLY A 249 -17.95 -21.79 25.69
N GLU A 250 -19.05 -21.06 25.46
CA GLU A 250 -19.25 -20.25 24.26
C GLU A 250 -18.47 -18.94 24.42
N THR A 251 -17.88 -18.44 23.36
CA THR A 251 -17.21 -17.14 23.35
C THR A 251 -17.99 -16.18 22.49
N THR A 252 -17.88 -14.89 22.77
CA THR A 252 -18.47 -13.84 21.92
C THR A 252 -17.92 -13.91 20.47
N ALA A 253 -16.72 -14.45 20.28
CA ALA A 253 -16.16 -14.78 18.97
C ALA A 253 -16.92 -15.92 18.25
N ALA A 254 -17.68 -16.75 18.99
CA ALA A 254 -18.51 -17.81 18.40
C ALA A 254 -19.64 -17.23 17.55
N ALA A 255 -20.20 -16.08 17.91
CA ALA A 255 -21.25 -15.41 17.11
C ALA A 255 -20.78 -15.08 15.69
N ALA A 256 -19.57 -14.54 15.52
CA ALA A 256 -18.98 -14.30 14.19
C ALA A 256 -18.80 -15.61 13.39
N THR A 257 -18.42 -16.71 14.07
CA THR A 257 -18.26 -18.02 13.44
C THR A 257 -19.59 -18.59 12.97
N VAL A 258 -20.67 -18.39 13.74
CA VAL A 258 -22.03 -18.79 13.35
C VAL A 258 -22.49 -18.03 12.12
N LEU A 259 -22.30 -16.70 12.07
CA LEU A 259 -22.63 -15.87 10.90
C LEU A 259 -21.86 -16.32 9.66
N LEU A 260 -20.56 -16.61 9.78
CA LEU A 260 -19.73 -17.11 8.68
C LEU A 260 -20.21 -18.48 8.18
N ARG A 261 -20.56 -19.38 9.09
CA ARG A 261 -21.10 -20.70 8.74
C ARG A 261 -22.46 -20.58 8.05
N CYS A 262 -23.36 -19.75 8.58
CA CYS A 262 -24.65 -19.49 7.97
C CYS A 262 -24.51 -18.91 6.54
N ALA A 263 -23.60 -17.96 6.34
CA ALA A 263 -23.29 -17.41 5.03
C ALA A 263 -22.77 -18.48 4.05
N ALA A 264 -21.91 -19.39 4.51
CA ALA A 264 -21.38 -20.49 3.73
C ALA A 264 -22.47 -21.50 3.34
N ASP A 265 -23.33 -21.87 4.29
CA ASP A 265 -24.44 -22.82 4.06
C ASP A 265 -25.44 -22.26 3.04
N ILE A 266 -25.86 -21.00 3.18
CA ILE A 266 -26.73 -20.30 2.22
C ILE A 266 -26.07 -20.24 0.83
N ALA A 267 -24.80 -19.86 0.76
CA ALA A 267 -24.06 -19.78 -0.50
C ALA A 267 -23.95 -21.15 -1.17
N ALA A 268 -23.69 -22.21 -0.40
CA ALA A 268 -23.61 -23.59 -0.92
C ALA A 268 -24.93 -24.08 -1.54
N GLU A 269 -26.08 -23.62 -1.02
CA GLU A 269 -27.39 -24.00 -1.51
C GLU A 269 -27.81 -23.24 -2.80
N VAL A 270 -27.39 -21.94 -2.90
CA VAL A 270 -27.89 -21.08 -4.00
C VAL A 270 -26.89 -20.90 -5.15
N VAL A 271 -25.61 -21.22 -4.94
CA VAL A 271 -24.56 -21.04 -5.96
C VAL A 271 -24.29 -22.37 -6.65
N SER A 272 -24.59 -22.46 -7.93
CA SER A 272 -24.21 -23.57 -8.78
C SER A 272 -23.13 -23.18 -9.75
N ALA A 273 -22.05 -24.02 -9.85
CA ALA A 273 -20.96 -23.80 -10.77
C ALA A 273 -20.94 -24.86 -11.86
N ALA A 274 -21.29 -24.47 -13.09
CA ALA A 274 -21.40 -25.38 -14.23
C ALA A 274 -20.03 -25.90 -14.73
N HIS A 275 -18.90 -25.21 -14.39
CA HIS A 275 -17.57 -25.61 -14.82
C HIS A 275 -16.56 -25.47 -13.68
N GLN A 276 -16.23 -26.55 -12.98
CA GLN A 276 -15.20 -26.61 -11.93
C GLN A 276 -13.76 -26.43 -12.46
N ASN A 277 -13.53 -26.49 -13.78
CA ASN A 277 -12.18 -26.57 -14.35
C ASN A 277 -11.35 -25.27 -14.28
N GLY A 278 -11.96 -24.09 -14.32
CA GLY A 278 -11.25 -22.80 -14.18
C GLY A 278 -10.81 -22.56 -12.73
N PHE A 279 -11.71 -22.77 -11.78
CA PHE A 279 -11.46 -22.64 -10.35
C PHE A 279 -10.42 -23.63 -9.81
N SER A 280 -10.33 -24.82 -10.43
CA SER A 280 -9.35 -25.83 -10.02
C SER A 280 -7.91 -25.44 -10.39
N ARG A 281 -7.72 -24.73 -11.51
CA ARG A 281 -6.39 -24.25 -11.97
C ARG A 281 -5.90 -23.09 -11.09
N ASP A 282 -6.75 -22.11 -10.82
CA ASP A 282 -6.39 -20.97 -9.96
C ASP A 282 -6.09 -21.43 -8.53
N ARG A 283 -6.92 -22.33 -7.97
CA ARG A 283 -6.66 -22.94 -6.66
C ARG A 283 -5.38 -23.79 -6.62
N LYS A 284 -5.07 -24.51 -7.70
CA LYS A 284 -3.80 -25.26 -7.77
C LYS A 284 -2.61 -24.30 -7.83
N ALA A 285 -2.69 -23.24 -8.65
CA ALA A 285 -1.66 -22.20 -8.71
C ALA A 285 -1.50 -21.50 -7.35
N ASP A 286 -2.58 -21.11 -6.70
CA ASP A 286 -2.55 -20.48 -5.38
C ASP A 286 -1.96 -21.40 -4.31
N ARG A 287 -2.32 -22.69 -4.30
CA ARG A 287 -1.71 -23.68 -3.38
C ARG A 287 -0.19 -23.75 -3.50
N ILE A 288 0.34 -23.57 -4.72
CA ILE A 288 1.79 -23.58 -4.96
C ILE A 288 2.39 -22.22 -4.57
N LEU A 289 1.79 -21.10 -5.05
CA LEU A 289 2.33 -19.75 -4.88
C LEU A 289 2.18 -19.21 -3.46
N THR A 290 1.17 -19.67 -2.71
CA THR A 290 0.95 -19.27 -1.29
C THR A 290 1.32 -20.40 -0.31
N GLY A 291 1.84 -21.51 -0.82
CA GLY A 291 2.24 -22.66 0.00
C GLY A 291 3.52 -22.37 0.80
N LYS A 292 3.55 -22.82 2.07
CA LYS A 292 4.69 -22.62 2.99
C LYS A 292 6.04 -23.12 2.42
N LYS A 293 6.03 -24.16 1.57
CA LYS A 293 7.26 -24.77 1.02
C LYS A 293 7.74 -24.07 -0.26
N PHE A 294 6.84 -23.69 -1.16
CA PHE A 294 7.18 -23.16 -2.49
C PHE A 294 6.92 -21.67 -2.65
N GLY A 295 6.04 -21.05 -1.84
CA GLY A 295 5.68 -19.65 -1.98
C GLY A 295 6.87 -18.69 -1.86
N ILE A 296 7.67 -18.83 -0.80
CA ILE A 296 8.86 -17.99 -0.58
C ILE A 296 9.96 -18.24 -1.63
N PRO A 297 10.36 -19.50 -1.96
CA PRO A 297 11.33 -19.73 -3.02
C PRO A 297 10.92 -19.20 -4.39
N ILE A 298 9.65 -19.35 -4.78
CA ILE A 298 9.15 -18.81 -6.06
C ILE A 298 9.18 -17.28 -6.05
N MET A 299 8.81 -16.66 -4.94
CA MET A 299 8.86 -15.21 -4.76
C MET A 299 10.30 -14.69 -4.94
N LEU A 300 11.28 -15.32 -4.30
CA LEU A 300 12.68 -14.94 -4.42
C LEU A 300 13.21 -15.17 -5.84
N LEU A 301 12.82 -16.26 -6.49
CA LEU A 301 13.19 -16.55 -7.88
C LEU A 301 12.62 -15.48 -8.84
N LEU A 302 11.34 -15.14 -8.70
CA LEU A 302 10.73 -14.10 -9.52
C LEU A 302 11.37 -12.73 -9.29
N LEU A 303 11.68 -12.40 -8.05
CA LEU A 303 12.41 -11.18 -7.71
C LEU A 303 13.81 -11.16 -8.35
N LEU A 304 14.52 -12.28 -8.29
CA LEU A 304 15.84 -12.44 -8.91
C LEU A 304 15.76 -12.27 -10.43
N ILE A 305 14.76 -12.89 -11.09
CA ILE A 305 14.54 -12.75 -12.54
C ILE A 305 14.26 -11.29 -12.90
N LEU A 306 13.39 -10.63 -12.13
CA LEU A 306 13.05 -9.22 -12.34
C LEU A 306 14.28 -8.32 -12.23
N PHE A 307 15.13 -8.52 -11.22
CA PHE A 307 16.38 -7.78 -11.07
C PHE A 307 17.39 -8.10 -12.18
N TYR A 308 17.55 -9.37 -12.51
CA TYR A 308 18.45 -9.76 -13.59
C TYR A 308 18.05 -9.10 -14.91
N LEU A 309 16.78 -9.16 -15.30
CA LEU A 309 16.27 -8.51 -16.50
C LEU A 309 16.43 -6.98 -16.45
N THR A 310 16.21 -6.37 -15.28
CA THR A 310 16.35 -4.92 -15.12
C THR A 310 17.81 -4.48 -15.24
N VAL A 311 18.72 -5.13 -14.53
CA VAL A 311 20.14 -4.74 -14.50
C VAL A 311 20.82 -5.05 -15.84
N GLN A 312 20.70 -6.29 -16.33
CA GLN A 312 21.33 -6.70 -17.58
C GLN A 312 20.66 -6.05 -18.79
N GLY A 313 19.32 -5.97 -18.81
CA GLY A 313 18.58 -5.36 -19.90
C GLY A 313 18.82 -3.84 -20.02
N ALA A 314 19.14 -3.16 -18.91
CA ALA A 314 19.41 -1.73 -18.92
C ALA A 314 20.80 -1.36 -19.42
N ASN A 315 21.80 -2.25 -19.37
CA ASN A 315 23.19 -1.93 -19.67
C ASN A 315 23.38 -1.36 -21.10
N TYR A 316 22.85 -2.04 -22.12
CA TYR A 316 22.96 -1.56 -23.50
C TYR A 316 22.20 -0.27 -23.76
N PRO A 317 20.90 -0.14 -23.38
CA PRO A 317 20.17 1.11 -23.53
C PRO A 317 20.79 2.28 -22.76
N SER A 318 21.36 2.04 -21.57
CA SER A 318 22.04 3.08 -20.78
C SER A 318 23.31 3.56 -21.47
N ALA A 319 24.13 2.65 -21.99
CA ALA A 319 25.33 2.99 -22.74
C ALA A 319 25.01 3.77 -24.02
N PHE A 320 24.00 3.32 -24.77
CA PHE A 320 23.53 4.02 -25.98
C PHE A 320 22.99 5.42 -25.63
N LEU A 321 22.10 5.54 -24.66
CA LEU A 321 21.54 6.82 -24.26
C LEU A 321 22.62 7.77 -23.73
N SER A 322 23.55 7.25 -22.95
CA SER A 322 24.73 7.99 -22.49
C SER A 322 25.52 8.54 -23.67
N SER A 323 25.88 7.69 -24.65
CA SER A 323 26.66 8.13 -25.82
C SER A 323 25.92 9.20 -26.60
N MET A 324 24.61 9.06 -26.79
CA MET A 324 23.77 10.04 -27.50
C MET A 324 23.68 11.38 -26.76
N LEU A 325 23.42 11.35 -25.46
CA LEU A 325 23.31 12.57 -24.64
C LEU A 325 24.64 13.33 -24.56
N PHE A 326 25.76 12.60 -24.39
CA PHE A 326 27.06 13.25 -24.34
C PHE A 326 27.49 13.80 -25.71
N ALA A 327 27.20 13.09 -26.83
CA ALA A 327 27.45 13.62 -28.16
C ALA A 327 26.61 14.89 -28.43
N PHE A 328 25.36 14.93 -27.97
CA PHE A 328 24.55 16.14 -28.01
C PHE A 328 25.15 17.27 -27.15
N GLY A 329 25.70 16.95 -25.98
CA GLY A 329 26.45 17.88 -25.15
C GLY A 329 27.66 18.50 -25.86
N ASP A 330 28.39 17.69 -26.64
CA ASP A 330 29.53 18.16 -27.44
C ASP A 330 29.09 19.10 -28.60
N ILE A 331 27.92 18.85 -29.18
CA ILE A 331 27.31 19.74 -30.18
C ILE A 331 26.90 21.06 -29.50
N LEU A 332 26.23 20.99 -28.37
CA LEU A 332 25.77 22.17 -27.60
C LEU A 332 26.96 23.01 -27.13
N SER A 333 28.05 22.34 -26.69
CA SER A 333 29.30 22.98 -26.31
C SER A 333 29.89 23.81 -27.45
N ARG A 334 30.03 23.20 -28.64
CA ARG A 334 30.53 23.91 -29.83
C ARG A 334 29.65 25.10 -30.21
N TRP A 335 28.35 24.95 -30.08
CA TRP A 335 27.38 26.01 -30.40
C TRP A 335 27.50 27.20 -29.43
N LEU A 336 27.61 26.93 -28.14
CA LEU A 336 27.77 27.96 -27.10
C LEU A 336 29.10 28.72 -27.27
N LEU A 337 30.20 28.01 -27.58
CA LEU A 337 31.51 28.62 -27.84
C LEU A 337 31.48 29.49 -29.13
N ALA A 338 30.81 29.01 -30.19
CA ALA A 338 30.63 29.76 -31.40
C ALA A 338 29.74 31.03 -31.22
N ALA A 339 28.83 30.99 -30.26
CA ALA A 339 28.01 32.15 -29.86
C ALA A 339 28.77 33.16 -29.00
N GLY A 340 30.05 32.92 -28.67
CA GLY A 340 30.89 33.85 -27.93
C GLY A 340 30.62 33.90 -26.42
N ILE A 341 30.02 32.84 -25.84
CA ILE A 341 29.73 32.78 -24.41
C ILE A 341 31.07 32.66 -23.63
N PRO A 342 31.23 33.38 -22.51
CA PRO A 342 32.42 33.27 -21.66
C PRO A 342 32.70 31.85 -21.21
N LEU A 343 33.96 31.40 -21.23
CA LEU A 343 34.38 30.03 -20.89
C LEU A 343 33.86 29.57 -19.53
N TRP A 344 33.89 30.40 -18.51
CA TRP A 344 33.38 30.02 -17.18
C TRP A 344 31.87 29.70 -17.19
N LEU A 345 31.08 30.44 -17.98
CA LEU A 345 29.65 30.21 -18.09
C LEU A 345 29.36 28.97 -18.96
N HIS A 346 30.13 28.78 -20.05
CA HIS A 346 30.12 27.56 -20.84
C HIS A 346 30.37 26.32 -19.97
N ASP A 347 31.47 26.35 -19.19
CA ASP A 347 31.84 25.21 -18.33
C ASP A 347 30.84 24.96 -17.22
N ALA A 348 30.28 26.00 -16.59
CA ALA A 348 29.22 25.87 -15.61
C ALA A 348 27.95 25.20 -16.21
N LEU A 349 27.55 25.61 -17.43
CA LEU A 349 26.34 25.09 -18.08
C LEU A 349 26.55 23.68 -18.66
N ILE A 350 27.68 23.46 -19.33
CA ILE A 350 27.95 22.18 -20.02
C ILE A 350 28.53 21.15 -19.08
N LEU A 351 29.63 21.46 -18.36
CA LEU A 351 30.28 20.49 -17.49
C LEU A 351 29.54 20.32 -16.17
N GLY A 352 28.98 21.40 -15.63
CA GLY A 352 28.21 21.38 -14.40
C GLY A 352 26.78 20.86 -14.64
N VAL A 353 25.93 21.67 -15.23
CA VAL A 353 24.47 21.40 -15.30
C VAL A 353 24.17 20.25 -16.28
N TYR A 354 24.57 20.41 -17.53
CA TYR A 354 24.16 19.48 -18.58
C TYR A 354 24.75 18.07 -18.37
N ARG A 355 26.06 17.97 -18.11
CA ARG A 355 26.79 16.70 -18.02
C ARG A 355 26.27 15.83 -16.85
N VAL A 356 26.03 16.44 -15.69
CA VAL A 356 25.46 15.75 -14.52
C VAL A 356 24.02 15.31 -14.79
N THR A 357 23.21 16.17 -15.39
CA THR A 357 21.83 15.82 -15.76
C THR A 357 21.78 14.70 -16.79
N ALA A 358 22.59 14.78 -17.84
CA ALA A 358 22.73 13.73 -18.87
C ALA A 358 23.17 12.37 -18.29
N TRP A 359 24.12 12.41 -17.34
CA TRP A 359 24.53 11.23 -16.58
C TRP A 359 23.34 10.60 -15.84
N VAL A 360 22.66 11.37 -15.01
CA VAL A 360 21.51 10.90 -14.19
C VAL A 360 20.43 10.32 -15.09
N VAL A 361 20.07 11.02 -16.16
CA VAL A 361 19.05 10.55 -17.13
C VAL A 361 19.46 9.24 -17.79
N SER A 362 20.72 9.13 -18.26
CA SER A 362 21.20 7.94 -18.97
C SER A 362 21.27 6.69 -18.09
N VAL A 363 21.55 6.86 -16.79
CA VAL A 363 21.66 5.75 -15.85
C VAL A 363 20.30 5.38 -15.26
N MET A 364 19.40 6.34 -15.03
CA MET A 364 18.09 6.07 -14.38
C MET A 364 17.01 5.62 -15.34
N LEU A 365 16.93 6.21 -16.55
CA LEU A 365 15.80 5.98 -17.46
C LEU A 365 15.68 4.52 -17.92
N PRO A 366 16.71 3.83 -18.42
CA PRO A 366 16.55 2.48 -18.94
C PRO A 366 16.17 1.44 -17.89
N PRO A 367 16.79 1.38 -16.68
CA PRO A 367 16.34 0.46 -15.65
C PRO A 367 14.89 0.69 -15.23
N MET A 368 14.46 1.95 -15.12
CA MET A 368 13.08 2.28 -14.76
C MET A 368 12.10 1.89 -15.87
N ALA A 369 12.47 2.11 -17.14
CA ALA A 369 11.67 1.74 -18.29
C ALA A 369 11.50 0.21 -18.47
N ILE A 370 12.37 -0.60 -17.87
CA ILE A 370 12.26 -2.07 -17.83
C ILE A 370 11.53 -2.52 -16.58
N PHE A 371 11.92 -2.00 -15.41
CA PHE A 371 11.37 -2.43 -14.12
C PHE A 371 9.87 -2.15 -13.98
N PHE A 372 9.43 -0.93 -14.29
CA PHE A 372 8.02 -0.57 -14.06
C PHE A 372 7.04 -1.36 -14.93
N PRO A 373 7.26 -1.60 -16.23
CA PRO A 373 6.39 -2.49 -16.99
C PRO A 373 6.36 -3.93 -16.48
N LEU A 374 7.52 -4.50 -16.10
CA LEU A 374 7.59 -5.84 -15.54
C LEU A 374 6.84 -5.94 -14.20
N PHE A 375 7.02 -4.94 -13.33
CA PHE A 375 6.33 -4.89 -12.06
C PHE A 375 4.80 -4.74 -12.23
N THR A 376 4.37 -3.83 -13.13
CA THR A 376 2.95 -3.63 -13.45
C THR A 376 2.34 -4.88 -14.11
N PHE A 377 3.12 -5.61 -14.89
CA PHE A 377 2.70 -6.91 -15.44
C PHE A 377 2.41 -7.92 -14.31
N LEU A 378 3.28 -8.05 -13.32
CA LEU A 378 3.06 -8.92 -12.15
C LEU A 378 1.86 -8.46 -11.31
N GLU A 379 1.63 -7.15 -11.22
CA GLU A 379 0.47 -6.54 -10.58
C GLU A 379 -0.83 -6.93 -11.33
N ASP A 380 -0.88 -6.72 -12.64
CA ASP A 380 -2.06 -7.00 -13.49
C ASP A 380 -2.43 -8.48 -13.53
N VAL A 381 -1.42 -9.38 -13.58
CA VAL A 381 -1.63 -10.84 -13.50
C VAL A 381 -2.22 -11.24 -12.14
N GLY A 382 -2.07 -10.42 -11.10
CA GLY A 382 -2.54 -10.69 -9.75
C GLY A 382 -1.54 -11.45 -8.88
N TYR A 383 -0.24 -11.45 -9.25
CA TYR A 383 0.79 -12.11 -8.44
C TYR A 383 1.13 -11.35 -7.16
N LEU A 384 1.09 -10.01 -7.18
CA LEU A 384 1.48 -9.19 -6.03
C LEU A 384 0.66 -9.46 -4.75
N PRO A 385 -0.67 -9.65 -4.80
CA PRO A 385 -1.43 -10.06 -3.61
C PRO A 385 -0.95 -11.38 -3.00
N ARG A 386 -0.49 -12.35 -3.81
CA ARG A 386 0.05 -13.63 -3.33
C ARG A 386 1.38 -13.43 -2.60
N MET A 387 2.20 -12.52 -3.09
CA MET A 387 3.45 -12.13 -2.41
C MET A 387 3.16 -11.46 -1.06
N ALA A 388 2.17 -10.54 -1.01
CA ALA A 388 1.74 -9.93 0.25
C ALA A 388 1.25 -10.97 1.26
N PHE A 389 0.47 -11.95 0.80
CA PHE A 389 -0.01 -13.05 1.63
C PHE A 389 1.13 -13.87 2.24
N ASN A 390 2.16 -14.20 1.46
CA ASN A 390 3.30 -14.97 1.96
C ASN A 390 4.11 -14.22 3.04
N LEU A 391 4.14 -12.90 2.98
CA LEU A 391 4.89 -12.04 3.90
C LEU A 391 4.02 -11.43 5.01
N ASP A 392 2.73 -11.72 5.04
CA ASP A 392 1.81 -11.16 6.02
C ASP A 392 2.19 -11.51 7.46
N LYS A 393 2.44 -12.80 7.76
CA LYS A 393 2.87 -13.25 9.09
C LYS A 393 4.14 -12.56 9.61
N PRO A 394 5.26 -12.48 8.83
CA PRO A 394 6.43 -11.72 9.24
C PRO A 394 6.12 -10.26 9.57
N PHE A 395 5.30 -9.57 8.75
CA PHE A 395 4.92 -8.18 9.02
C PHE A 395 3.98 -8.04 10.21
N GLU A 396 3.02 -8.94 10.38
CA GLU A 396 2.13 -8.99 11.54
C GLU A 396 2.93 -9.10 12.85
N SER A 397 3.99 -9.93 12.89
CA SER A 397 4.89 -10.03 14.05
C SER A 397 5.57 -8.69 14.40
N CYS A 398 5.68 -7.78 13.44
CA CYS A 398 6.21 -6.42 13.60
C CYS A 398 5.10 -5.37 13.79
N ARG A 399 3.84 -5.78 13.98
CA ARG A 399 2.66 -4.91 14.07
C ARG A 399 2.43 -4.04 12.82
N ALA A 400 2.63 -4.64 11.65
CA ALA A 400 2.38 -4.05 10.34
C ALA A 400 1.63 -5.02 9.44
N CYS A 401 1.03 -4.57 8.33
CA CYS A 401 0.29 -5.44 7.42
C CYS A 401 1.16 -5.97 6.28
N GLY A 402 0.79 -7.11 5.71
CA GLY A 402 1.48 -7.74 4.58
C GLY A 402 1.51 -6.90 3.30
N LYS A 403 0.64 -5.89 3.14
CA LYS A 403 0.72 -4.92 2.03
C LYS A 403 2.05 -4.15 2.02
N GLN A 404 2.73 -4.00 3.17
CA GLN A 404 4.06 -3.40 3.25
C GLN A 404 5.09 -4.15 2.41
N ALA A 405 4.93 -5.46 2.24
CA ALA A 405 5.78 -6.25 1.34
C ALA A 405 5.74 -5.78 -0.11
N LEU A 406 4.56 -5.35 -0.59
CA LEU A 406 4.40 -4.82 -1.95
C LEU A 406 5.16 -3.51 -2.13
N THR A 407 5.03 -2.61 -1.16
CA THR A 407 5.72 -1.31 -1.19
C THR A 407 7.24 -1.47 -1.07
N MET A 408 7.69 -2.44 -0.27
CA MET A 408 9.09 -2.84 -0.17
C MET A 408 9.60 -3.38 -1.51
N ALA A 409 8.85 -4.26 -2.18
CA ALA A 409 9.23 -4.77 -3.51
C ALA A 409 9.32 -3.65 -4.57
N MET A 410 8.40 -2.68 -4.55
CA MET A 410 8.51 -1.47 -5.39
C MET A 410 9.75 -0.64 -5.02
N GLY A 411 10.12 -0.59 -3.74
CA GLY A 411 11.30 0.09 -3.22
C GLY A 411 12.61 -0.41 -3.81
N PHE A 412 12.74 -1.70 -4.09
CA PHE A 412 13.90 -2.26 -4.79
C PHE A 412 14.12 -1.66 -6.18
N GLY A 413 13.04 -1.32 -6.89
CA GLY A 413 13.14 -0.59 -8.16
C GLY A 413 13.46 0.88 -7.92
N CYS A 414 12.64 1.56 -7.13
CA CYS A 414 12.79 2.98 -6.79
C CYS A 414 12.07 3.27 -5.46
N ASN A 415 12.80 3.78 -4.47
CA ASN A 415 12.23 4.12 -3.16
C ASN A 415 11.12 5.18 -3.27
N ALA A 416 11.23 6.15 -4.18
CA ALA A 416 10.18 7.13 -4.41
C ALA A 416 8.88 6.48 -4.92
N ALA A 417 8.98 5.47 -5.79
CA ALA A 417 7.83 4.70 -6.26
C ALA A 417 7.25 3.82 -5.14
N GLY A 418 8.10 3.21 -4.30
CA GLY A 418 7.68 2.46 -3.12
C GLY A 418 6.87 3.33 -2.15
N VAL A 419 7.33 4.56 -1.89
CA VAL A 419 6.61 5.54 -1.04
C VAL A 419 5.24 5.90 -1.61
N VAL A 420 5.14 6.19 -2.91
CA VAL A 420 3.84 6.44 -3.57
C VAL A 420 2.95 5.20 -3.54
N GLY A 421 3.57 4.01 -3.69
CA GLY A 421 2.88 2.72 -3.59
C GLY A 421 2.24 2.46 -2.23
N CYS A 422 2.72 3.11 -1.15
CA CYS A 422 2.13 2.98 0.19
C CYS A 422 0.66 3.42 0.28
N ARG A 423 0.14 4.10 -0.75
CA ARG A 423 -1.30 4.44 -0.85
C ARG A 423 -2.23 3.22 -0.88
N ILE A 424 -1.70 2.03 -1.22
CA ILE A 424 -2.46 0.78 -1.17
C ILE A 424 -2.76 0.30 0.26
N ILE A 425 -2.07 0.87 1.25
CA ILE A 425 -2.25 0.54 2.67
C ILE A 425 -3.35 1.44 3.21
N ASP A 426 -4.43 0.85 3.69
CA ASP A 426 -5.63 1.56 4.13
C ASP A 426 -5.39 2.29 5.45
N SER A 427 -4.78 1.61 6.44
CA SER A 427 -4.47 2.19 7.75
C SER A 427 -3.45 3.33 7.65
N PRO A 428 -3.78 4.57 8.08
CA PRO A 428 -2.85 5.70 8.06
C PRO A 428 -1.57 5.44 8.86
N ARG A 429 -1.68 4.74 10.00
CA ARG A 429 -0.54 4.35 10.84
C ARG A 429 0.40 3.40 10.12
N GLU A 430 -0.13 2.33 9.54
CA GLU A 430 0.66 1.32 8.83
C GLU A 430 1.24 1.87 7.53
N ARG A 431 0.50 2.75 6.85
CA ARG A 431 0.99 3.51 5.69
C ARG A 431 2.20 4.35 6.06
N LEU A 432 2.17 5.04 7.19
CA LEU A 432 3.27 5.84 7.67
C LEU A 432 4.48 4.98 8.05
N LEU A 433 4.27 3.84 8.73
CA LEU A 433 5.33 2.85 9.01
C LEU A 433 6.01 2.40 7.70
N ALA A 434 5.23 2.03 6.69
CA ALA A 434 5.74 1.60 5.40
C ALA A 434 6.54 2.70 4.69
N ILE A 435 6.07 3.96 4.72
CA ILE A 435 6.77 5.11 4.14
C ILE A 435 8.12 5.33 4.82
N LEU A 436 8.17 5.32 6.16
CA LEU A 436 9.38 5.59 6.93
C LEU A 436 10.43 4.49 6.76
N THR A 437 10.02 3.25 6.61
CA THR A 437 10.93 2.10 6.55
C THR A 437 11.30 1.68 5.14
N ASN A 438 10.66 2.24 4.10
CA ASN A 438 10.93 1.89 2.72
C ASN A 438 12.39 2.17 2.28
N SER A 439 13.05 3.12 2.93
CA SER A 439 14.43 3.54 2.60
C SER A 439 15.51 2.54 3.01
N PHE A 440 15.21 1.57 3.86
CA PHE A 440 16.14 0.49 4.24
C PHE A 440 16.37 -0.52 3.12
N VAL A 441 15.47 -0.56 2.15
CA VAL A 441 15.60 -1.45 0.99
C VAL A 441 16.47 -0.78 -0.07
N PRO A 442 17.53 -1.46 -0.59
CA PRO A 442 18.38 -0.89 -1.62
C PRO A 442 17.59 -0.71 -2.92
N CYS A 443 17.53 0.52 -3.42
CA CYS A 443 16.95 0.81 -4.72
C CYS A 443 17.95 0.57 -5.86
N ASN A 444 17.47 0.60 -7.10
CA ASN A 444 18.28 0.39 -8.28
C ASN A 444 19.53 1.31 -8.35
N GLY A 445 19.41 2.56 -7.88
CA GLY A 445 20.55 3.51 -7.84
C GLY A 445 21.64 3.15 -6.83
N ARG A 446 21.37 2.28 -5.85
CA ARG A 446 22.35 1.78 -4.88
C ARG A 446 23.07 0.51 -5.36
N PHE A 447 22.45 -0.29 -6.21
CA PHE A 447 23.04 -1.55 -6.68
C PHE A 447 24.39 -1.39 -7.41
N PRO A 448 24.61 -0.41 -8.30
CA PRO A 448 25.90 -0.24 -8.98
C PRO A 448 27.07 -0.08 -8.00
N ILE A 449 26.88 0.71 -6.92
CA ILE A 449 27.89 0.91 -5.87
C ILE A 449 28.16 -0.40 -5.14
N LEU A 450 27.10 -1.08 -4.72
CA LEU A 450 27.19 -2.36 -3.98
C LEU A 450 27.91 -3.42 -4.81
N ILE A 451 27.52 -3.59 -6.08
CA ILE A 451 28.11 -4.57 -6.99
C ILE A 451 29.58 -4.24 -7.24
N PHE A 452 29.91 -2.97 -7.49
CA PHE A 452 31.27 -2.52 -7.71
C PHE A 452 32.16 -2.80 -6.50
N LEU A 453 31.78 -2.40 -5.31
CA LEU A 453 32.57 -2.58 -4.09
C LEU A 453 32.71 -4.06 -3.70
N LEU A 454 31.66 -4.85 -3.82
CA LEU A 454 31.73 -6.29 -3.58
C LEU A 454 32.67 -6.98 -4.58
N GLY A 455 32.62 -6.59 -5.84
CA GLY A 455 33.51 -7.12 -6.88
C GLY A 455 34.97 -6.70 -6.67
N ALA A 456 35.22 -5.44 -6.29
CA ALA A 456 36.56 -4.88 -6.13
C ALA A 456 37.32 -5.40 -4.90
N PHE A 457 36.62 -5.58 -3.77
CA PHE A 457 37.27 -5.87 -2.48
C PHE A 457 37.03 -7.28 -1.93
N PHE A 458 35.92 -7.95 -2.29
CA PHE A 458 35.51 -9.21 -1.65
C PHE A 458 35.42 -10.40 -2.60
N SER A 459 35.38 -10.17 -3.93
CA SER A 459 35.22 -11.23 -4.92
C SER A 459 36.38 -11.27 -5.89
N SER A 460 37.47 -11.85 -5.46
CA SER A 460 38.69 -11.85 -6.28
C SER A 460 38.64 -12.67 -7.59
N ARG A 461 37.65 -13.54 -7.85
CA ARG A 461 37.47 -14.26 -9.16
C ARG A 461 36.19 -15.09 -9.28
N ASN A 462 35.34 -15.20 -8.25
CA ASN A 462 34.17 -16.10 -8.30
C ASN A 462 32.86 -15.32 -8.34
N PRO A 463 32.12 -15.26 -9.47
CA PRO A 463 30.84 -14.57 -9.60
C PRO A 463 29.77 -15.06 -8.59
N ILE A 464 29.86 -16.32 -8.18
CA ILE A 464 28.91 -16.91 -7.21
C ILE A 464 29.08 -16.26 -5.84
N VAL A 465 30.31 -16.00 -5.41
CA VAL A 465 30.62 -15.35 -4.13
C VAL A 465 30.07 -13.93 -4.10
N SER A 466 30.25 -13.16 -5.18
CA SER A 466 29.67 -11.81 -5.31
C SER A 466 28.14 -11.84 -5.23
N ALA A 467 27.50 -12.77 -5.91
CA ALA A 467 26.05 -12.92 -5.89
C ALA A 467 25.55 -13.29 -4.48
N LEU A 468 26.26 -14.19 -3.77
CA LEU A 468 25.92 -14.59 -2.42
C LEU A 468 26.06 -13.42 -1.43
N MET A 469 27.14 -12.65 -1.53
CA MET A 469 27.37 -11.46 -0.70
C MET A 469 26.32 -10.37 -0.97
N LEU A 470 26.00 -10.11 -2.24
CA LEU A 470 24.94 -9.16 -2.60
C LEU A 470 23.60 -9.59 -2.01
N THR A 471 23.28 -10.89 -2.09
CA THR A 471 22.08 -11.46 -1.48
C THR A 471 22.10 -11.24 0.04
N GLY A 472 23.25 -11.44 0.70
CA GLY A 472 23.41 -11.16 2.13
C GLY A 472 23.15 -9.68 2.49
N VAL A 473 23.65 -8.74 1.68
CA VAL A 473 23.40 -7.30 1.84
C VAL A 473 21.91 -6.97 1.67
N VAL A 474 21.25 -7.57 0.67
CA VAL A 474 19.79 -7.41 0.48
C VAL A 474 19.01 -7.96 1.69
N CYS A 475 19.38 -9.15 2.18
CA CYS A 475 18.76 -9.74 3.37
C CYS A 475 18.96 -8.86 4.62
N LEU A 476 20.13 -8.22 4.76
CA LEU A 476 20.39 -7.26 5.83
C LEU A 476 19.44 -6.06 5.74
N GLY A 477 19.20 -5.51 4.54
CA GLY A 477 18.25 -4.43 4.31
C GLY A 477 16.81 -4.82 4.66
N ILE A 478 16.40 -6.04 4.30
CA ILE A 478 15.09 -6.58 4.67
C ILE A 478 14.97 -6.74 6.19
N ALA A 479 15.98 -7.32 6.83
CA ALA A 479 16.01 -7.48 8.29
C ALA A 479 15.96 -6.12 9.01
N ALA A 480 16.69 -5.12 8.51
CA ALA A 480 16.63 -3.75 9.02
C ALA A 480 15.24 -3.12 8.86
N THR A 481 14.55 -3.39 7.74
CA THR A 481 13.16 -2.94 7.54
C THR A 481 12.24 -3.52 8.62
N PHE A 482 12.33 -4.83 8.92
CA PHE A 482 11.55 -5.45 9.98
C PHE A 482 11.91 -4.89 11.37
N GLY A 483 13.21 -4.73 11.66
CA GLY A 483 13.67 -4.14 12.91
C GLY A 483 13.18 -2.71 13.12
N ALA A 484 13.30 -1.86 12.10
CA ALA A 484 12.83 -0.47 12.13
C ALA A 484 11.30 -0.40 12.24
N THR A 485 10.55 -1.25 11.53
CA THR A 485 9.09 -1.33 11.63
C THR A 485 8.68 -1.70 13.05
N ARG A 486 9.31 -2.72 13.65
CA ARG A 486 9.04 -3.14 15.03
C ARG A 486 9.39 -2.06 16.03
N LEU A 487 10.54 -1.38 15.88
CA LEU A 487 10.94 -0.27 16.74
C LEU A 487 9.95 0.88 16.69
N LEU A 488 9.60 1.34 15.49
CA LEU A 488 8.66 2.45 15.31
C LEU A 488 7.25 2.09 15.81
N SER A 489 6.79 0.85 15.59
CA SER A 489 5.48 0.39 16.08
C SER A 489 5.41 0.23 17.60
N ALA A 490 6.55 0.03 18.27
CA ALA A 490 6.63 -0.07 19.71
C ALA A 490 6.82 1.30 20.41
N THR A 491 7.32 2.32 19.70
CA THR A 491 7.73 3.61 20.31
C THR A 491 6.86 4.78 19.86
N VAL A 492 6.92 5.14 18.58
CA VAL A 492 6.34 6.38 18.05
C VAL A 492 4.95 6.16 17.46
N LEU A 493 4.74 5.02 16.80
CA LEU A 493 3.50 4.68 16.11
C LEU A 493 2.84 3.47 16.79
N CYS A 494 2.59 3.60 18.10
CA CYS A 494 1.90 2.58 18.88
C CYS A 494 0.47 2.36 18.38
N GLY A 495 -0.04 1.12 18.46
CA GLY A 495 -1.40 0.74 18.06
C GLY A 495 -1.48 -0.71 17.62
N GLU A 496 -2.69 -1.23 17.51
CA GLU A 496 -2.94 -2.56 16.99
C GLU A 496 -2.83 -2.61 15.48
N THR A 497 -2.55 -3.80 14.95
CA THR A 497 -2.58 -4.06 13.51
C THR A 497 -4.02 -4.00 13.02
N SER A 498 -4.24 -3.41 11.85
CA SER A 498 -5.53 -3.49 11.20
C SER A 498 -5.83 -4.96 10.88
N SER A 499 -7.02 -5.44 11.26
CA SER A 499 -7.49 -6.78 10.90
C SER A 499 -7.80 -6.82 9.39
N TYR A 500 -6.77 -7.01 8.59
CA TYR A 500 -6.93 -7.08 7.15
C TYR A 500 -7.09 -8.52 6.68
N VAL A 501 -8.22 -8.83 6.09
CA VAL A 501 -8.40 -10.09 5.36
C VAL A 501 -7.88 -9.88 3.94
N LEU A 502 -6.72 -10.46 3.65
CA LEU A 502 -6.11 -10.36 2.32
C LEU A 502 -6.95 -11.13 1.30
N GLU A 503 -7.67 -10.41 0.46
CA GLU A 503 -8.34 -11.02 -0.69
C GLU A 503 -7.32 -11.37 -1.77
N LEU A 504 -7.31 -12.63 -2.20
CA LEU A 504 -6.59 -13.04 -3.38
C LEU A 504 -7.49 -12.81 -4.61
N PRO A 505 -7.28 -11.72 -5.37
CA PRO A 505 -8.08 -11.47 -6.56
C PRO A 505 -7.82 -12.57 -7.59
N PRO A 506 -8.80 -12.89 -8.46
CA PRO A 506 -8.62 -13.88 -9.52
C PRO A 506 -7.51 -13.44 -10.48
N TYR A 507 -6.82 -14.40 -11.08
CA TYR A 507 -5.84 -14.12 -12.12
C TYR A 507 -6.50 -13.44 -13.31
N ARG A 508 -5.87 -12.40 -13.84
CA ARG A 508 -6.37 -11.63 -14.98
C ARG A 508 -5.42 -11.77 -16.17
N LYS A 509 -5.97 -11.73 -17.36
CA LYS A 509 -5.14 -11.65 -18.58
C LYS A 509 -4.55 -10.23 -18.66
N PRO A 510 -3.22 -10.08 -18.70
CA PRO A 510 -2.57 -8.77 -18.70
C PRO A 510 -2.85 -8.03 -20.02
N GLN A 511 -3.11 -6.72 -19.91
CA GLN A 511 -3.34 -5.84 -21.07
C GLN A 511 -2.04 -5.14 -21.45
N LEU A 512 -1.15 -5.83 -22.16
CA LEU A 512 0.23 -5.41 -22.44
C LEU A 512 0.35 -3.96 -22.95
N GLY A 513 -0.51 -3.53 -23.90
CA GLY A 513 -0.47 -2.17 -24.43
C GLY A 513 -0.76 -1.10 -23.38
N LYS A 514 -1.77 -1.31 -22.52
CA LYS A 514 -2.10 -0.37 -21.44
C LYS A 514 -1.03 -0.37 -20.34
N ILE A 515 -0.47 -1.53 -20.02
CA ILE A 515 0.62 -1.68 -19.07
C ILE A 515 1.81 -0.84 -19.51
N LEU A 516 2.22 -0.96 -20.79
CA LEU A 516 3.39 -0.27 -21.32
C LEU A 516 3.21 1.25 -21.29
N VAL A 517 2.07 1.75 -21.80
CA VAL A 517 1.78 3.19 -21.83
C VAL A 517 1.71 3.78 -20.42
N ARG A 518 0.97 3.14 -19.53
CA ARG A 518 0.79 3.62 -18.15
C ARG A 518 2.10 3.60 -17.35
N SER A 519 2.91 2.55 -17.51
CA SER A 519 4.19 2.43 -16.79
C SER A 519 5.22 3.44 -17.28
N LEU A 520 5.32 3.65 -18.60
CA LEU A 520 6.28 4.58 -19.17
C LEU A 520 5.89 6.03 -18.93
N LEU A 521 4.64 6.43 -19.21
CA LEU A 521 4.21 7.82 -19.10
C LEU A 521 3.98 8.24 -17.65
N ASP A 522 3.16 7.50 -16.90
CA ASP A 522 2.72 7.95 -15.58
C ASP A 522 3.78 7.73 -14.49
N ARG A 523 4.62 6.69 -14.63
CA ARG A 523 5.63 6.36 -13.60
C ARG A 523 7.04 6.79 -14.01
N THR A 524 7.53 6.37 -15.19
CA THR A 524 8.92 6.59 -15.59
C THR A 524 9.21 8.05 -15.88
N VAL A 525 8.43 8.70 -16.75
CA VAL A 525 8.66 10.10 -17.16
C VAL A 525 8.52 11.06 -15.98
N PHE A 526 7.54 10.81 -15.12
CA PHE A 526 7.29 11.67 -13.96
C PHE A 526 8.43 11.62 -12.92
N VAL A 527 8.96 10.42 -12.63
CA VAL A 527 10.09 10.27 -11.69
C VAL A 527 11.37 10.83 -12.31
N LEU A 528 11.59 10.58 -13.61
CA LEU A 528 12.73 11.11 -14.34
C LEU A 528 12.76 12.64 -14.36
N GLY A 529 11.62 13.28 -14.63
CA GLY A 529 11.51 14.74 -14.61
C GLY A 529 11.91 15.35 -13.27
N ARG A 530 11.51 14.72 -12.16
CA ARG A 530 11.94 15.15 -10.82
C ARG A 530 13.43 14.95 -10.59
N ALA A 531 13.98 13.81 -11.02
CA ALA A 531 15.40 13.53 -10.88
C ALA A 531 16.25 14.55 -11.67
N ALA A 532 15.87 14.84 -12.91
CA ALA A 532 16.54 15.85 -13.73
C ALA A 532 16.45 17.26 -13.13
N ALA A 533 15.30 17.66 -12.60
CA ALA A 533 15.09 18.97 -11.96
C ALA A 533 15.96 19.19 -10.72
N VAL A 534 16.33 18.12 -10.02
CA VAL A 534 17.25 18.19 -8.85
C VAL A 534 18.71 18.02 -9.28
N ALA A 535 18.99 17.19 -10.28
CA ALA A 535 20.34 16.93 -10.79
C ALA A 535 20.97 18.18 -11.42
N ALA A 536 20.18 19.00 -12.11
CA ALA A 536 20.68 20.21 -12.78
C ALA A 536 21.31 21.24 -11.81
N PRO A 537 20.63 21.72 -10.76
CA PRO A 537 21.26 22.62 -9.79
C PRO A 537 22.38 21.95 -8.98
N ALA A 538 22.25 20.65 -8.68
CA ALA A 538 23.30 19.92 -7.99
C ALA A 538 24.59 19.81 -8.81
N GLY A 539 24.46 19.61 -10.12
CA GLY A 539 25.60 19.61 -11.04
C GLY A 539 26.31 20.96 -11.08
N LEU A 540 25.54 22.06 -11.04
CA LEU A 540 26.13 23.41 -10.93
C LEU A 540 26.91 23.59 -9.63
N VAL A 541 26.36 23.15 -8.50
CA VAL A 541 27.02 23.21 -7.19
C VAL A 541 28.31 22.38 -7.18
N LEU A 542 28.26 21.17 -7.75
CA LEU A 542 29.46 20.31 -7.89
C LEU A 542 30.57 20.96 -8.71
N TRP A 543 30.17 21.55 -9.85
CA TRP A 543 31.13 22.25 -10.71
C TRP A 543 31.74 23.46 -9.99
N LEU A 544 30.94 24.27 -9.30
CA LEU A 544 31.42 25.40 -8.49
C LEU A 544 32.43 24.93 -7.45
N LEU A 545 32.06 23.92 -6.65
CA LEU A 545 32.95 23.40 -5.59
C LEU A 545 34.25 22.79 -6.14
N GLY A 546 34.21 22.21 -7.35
CA GLY A 546 35.37 21.62 -7.99
C GLY A 546 36.34 22.62 -8.62
N ASN A 547 35.81 23.74 -9.13
CA ASN A 547 36.59 24.74 -9.87
C ASN A 547 36.96 25.97 -9.03
N PHE A 548 36.30 26.22 -7.90
CA PHE A 548 36.76 27.22 -6.96
C PHE A 548 37.86 26.67 -6.05
N SER A 549 38.98 27.37 -5.99
CA SER A 549 40.12 27.03 -5.14
C SER A 549 40.32 28.06 -4.02
N VAL A 550 40.66 27.59 -2.83
CA VAL A 550 41.13 28.40 -1.71
C VAL A 550 42.62 28.12 -1.59
N GLY A 551 43.44 29.09 -2.02
CA GLY A 551 44.87 28.89 -2.21
C GLY A 551 45.12 27.96 -3.41
N ASN A 552 45.91 26.88 -3.23
CA ASN A 552 46.21 25.89 -4.29
C ASN A 552 45.36 24.62 -4.22
N VAL A 553 44.30 24.59 -3.38
CA VAL A 553 43.48 23.40 -3.15
C VAL A 553 42.04 23.68 -3.57
N SER A 554 41.43 22.77 -4.31
CA SER A 554 40.01 22.91 -4.65
C SER A 554 39.12 22.88 -3.41
N LEU A 555 38.01 23.63 -3.45
CA LEU A 555 37.07 23.69 -2.34
C LEU A 555 36.48 22.30 -1.98
N LEU A 556 36.32 21.42 -2.96
CA LEU A 556 35.94 20.03 -2.72
C LEU A 556 36.97 19.29 -1.85
N ARG A 557 38.26 19.45 -2.13
CA ARG A 557 39.32 18.79 -1.35
C ARG A 557 39.38 19.40 0.05
N TYR A 558 39.28 20.70 0.15
CA TYR A 558 39.26 21.40 1.46
C TYR A 558 38.08 20.90 2.32
N LEU A 559 36.87 20.81 1.76
CA LEU A 559 35.71 20.30 2.48
C LEU A 559 35.88 18.83 2.88
N SER A 560 36.48 18.00 1.99
CA SER A 560 36.71 16.59 2.33
C SER A 560 37.70 16.45 3.51
N ASP A 561 38.74 17.27 3.56
CA ASP A 561 39.72 17.25 4.64
C ASP A 561 39.14 17.73 5.99
N VAL A 562 38.20 18.68 5.96
CA VAL A 562 37.43 19.13 7.15
C VAL A 562 36.51 18.03 7.69
N ILE A 563 35.92 17.25 6.82
CA ILE A 563 34.97 16.16 7.18
C ILE A 563 35.71 14.85 7.49
N ASP A 564 36.97 14.72 7.12
CA ASP A 564 37.76 13.49 7.23
C ASP A 564 37.83 12.91 8.67
N PRO A 565 37.94 13.67 9.75
CA PRO A 565 37.87 13.14 11.13
C PRO A 565 36.55 12.43 11.43
N ILE A 566 35.45 12.97 10.89
CA ILE A 566 34.09 12.35 11.02
C ILE A 566 34.03 11.08 10.19
N GLY A 567 34.53 11.10 8.95
CA GLY A 567 34.62 9.94 8.09
C GLY A 567 35.38 8.79 8.75
N LYS A 568 36.57 9.05 9.26
CA LYS A 568 37.43 8.07 9.95
C LYS A 568 36.79 7.48 11.20
N PHE A 569 36.00 8.27 11.93
CA PHE A 569 35.25 7.79 13.09
C PHE A 569 34.24 6.69 12.68
N PHE A 570 33.64 6.79 11.51
CA PHE A 570 32.72 5.78 10.94
C PHE A 570 33.42 4.71 10.08
N GLY A 571 34.75 4.66 10.06
CA GLY A 571 35.52 3.71 9.26
C GLY A 571 35.53 4.00 7.74
N MET A 572 35.21 5.24 7.38
CA MET A 572 35.26 5.79 6.01
C MET A 572 36.26 6.96 5.96
N ASP A 573 36.51 7.50 4.77
CA ASP A 573 37.27 8.76 4.65
C ASP A 573 36.36 9.97 4.39
N GLY A 574 36.93 11.17 4.49
CA GLY A 574 36.19 12.42 4.26
C GLY A 574 35.73 12.57 2.83
N VAL A 575 36.45 11.99 1.85
CA VAL A 575 36.08 12.05 0.42
C VAL A 575 34.80 11.31 0.15
N ILE A 576 34.68 10.06 0.62
CA ILE A 576 33.47 9.28 0.39
C ILE A 576 32.28 9.83 1.17
N LEU A 577 32.49 10.33 2.38
CA LEU A 577 31.42 10.94 3.17
C LEU A 577 30.90 12.22 2.51
N LEU A 578 31.79 13.06 1.97
CA LEU A 578 31.42 14.22 1.17
C LEU A 578 30.71 13.81 -0.11
N ALA A 579 31.16 12.74 -0.77
CA ALA A 579 30.51 12.21 -1.97
C ALA A 579 29.07 11.73 -1.68
N PHE A 580 28.79 11.15 -0.52
CA PHE A 580 27.41 10.83 -0.11
C PHE A 580 26.55 12.07 0.09
N ILE A 581 27.11 13.14 0.69
CA ILE A 581 26.39 14.41 0.89
C ILE A 581 26.07 15.05 -0.46
N LEU A 582 27.05 15.14 -1.36
CA LEU A 582 26.88 15.73 -2.67
C LEU A 582 26.10 14.82 -3.65
N GLY A 583 26.10 13.51 -3.42
CA GLY A 583 25.30 12.51 -4.13
C GLY A 583 23.81 12.47 -3.70
N PHE A 584 23.40 13.33 -2.78
CA PHE A 584 22.01 13.44 -2.33
C PHE A 584 20.95 13.55 -3.46
N PRO A 585 21.19 14.22 -4.60
CA PRO A 585 20.27 14.24 -5.72
C PRO A 585 19.99 12.85 -6.32
N ALA A 586 21.04 12.05 -6.47
CA ALA A 586 21.01 10.74 -7.11
C ALA A 586 22.14 9.86 -6.54
N ASN A 587 21.77 8.78 -5.86
CA ASN A 587 22.72 7.90 -5.14
C ASN A 587 23.80 7.29 -6.06
N GLU A 588 23.51 7.08 -7.32
CA GLU A 588 24.45 6.55 -8.33
C GLU A 588 25.61 7.50 -8.62
N THR A 589 25.53 8.77 -8.27
CA THR A 589 26.61 9.75 -8.49
C THR A 589 27.71 9.70 -7.41
N VAL A 590 27.52 8.98 -6.33
CA VAL A 590 28.46 8.93 -5.19
C VAL A 590 29.85 8.47 -5.61
N ILE A 591 29.98 7.33 -6.32
CA ILE A 591 31.29 6.85 -6.77
C ILE A 591 31.95 7.80 -7.80
N PRO A 592 31.25 8.27 -8.85
CA PRO A 592 31.82 9.29 -9.74
C PRO A 592 32.31 10.55 -9.04
N ILE A 593 31.58 11.06 -8.04
CA ILE A 593 31.99 12.22 -7.25
C ILE A 593 33.25 11.91 -6.43
N ALA A 594 33.30 10.75 -5.77
CA ALA A 594 34.47 10.32 -5.03
C ALA A 594 35.70 10.22 -5.93
N MET A 595 35.55 9.62 -7.14
CA MET A 595 36.66 9.56 -8.12
C MET A 595 37.11 10.94 -8.56
N MET A 596 36.19 11.86 -8.83
CA MET A 596 36.50 13.25 -9.18
C MET A 596 37.34 13.93 -8.10
N ILE A 597 37.01 13.72 -6.83
CA ILE A 597 37.76 14.32 -5.70
C ILE A 597 39.16 13.67 -5.55
N TYR A 598 39.25 12.33 -5.67
CA TYR A 598 40.54 11.62 -5.58
C TYR A 598 41.49 11.97 -6.71
N MET A 599 41.00 12.22 -7.92
CA MET A 599 41.81 12.60 -9.07
C MET A 599 42.05 14.10 -9.18
N ALA A 600 41.46 14.90 -8.28
CA ALA A 600 41.49 16.36 -8.32
C ALA A 600 41.01 16.96 -9.65
N GLU A 601 40.00 16.31 -10.28
CA GLU A 601 39.41 16.77 -11.53
C GLU A 601 38.25 17.74 -11.25
N GLY A 602 38.12 18.78 -12.06
CA GLY A 602 37.05 19.79 -11.95
C GLY A 602 35.68 19.35 -12.53
N ALA A 603 35.59 18.15 -13.13
CA ALA A 603 34.39 17.64 -13.75
C ALA A 603 34.30 16.10 -13.71
N LEU A 604 33.09 15.56 -13.79
CA LEU A 604 32.86 14.11 -13.81
C LEU A 604 33.49 13.47 -15.06
N ASN A 605 34.41 12.52 -14.85
CA ASN A 605 35.06 11.78 -15.91
C ASN A 605 34.30 10.49 -16.27
N ARG A 606 34.19 10.18 -17.57
CA ARG A 606 33.27 9.21 -18.15
C ARG A 606 33.81 7.79 -18.29
N THR A 607 35.11 7.59 -18.29
CA THR A 607 35.74 6.43 -18.93
C THR A 607 36.64 5.59 -18.04
N LEU A 608 36.50 5.67 -16.72
CA LEU A 608 37.27 4.80 -15.85
C LEU A 608 36.73 3.36 -15.87
N SER A 609 37.61 2.40 -16.22
CA SER A 609 37.27 1.01 -16.05
C SER A 609 37.14 0.63 -14.59
N ALA A 610 36.35 -0.39 -14.25
CA ALA A 610 36.21 -0.89 -12.88
C ALA A 610 37.58 -1.22 -12.23
N ALA A 611 38.52 -1.74 -13.02
CA ALA A 611 39.90 -2.01 -12.56
C ALA A 611 40.68 -0.72 -12.21
N ALA A 612 40.53 0.33 -13.03
CA ALA A 612 41.17 1.62 -12.75
C ALA A 612 40.57 2.27 -11.50
N MET A 613 39.24 2.24 -11.36
CA MET A 613 38.55 2.75 -10.16
C MET A 613 39.01 2.02 -8.87
N SER A 614 39.08 0.68 -8.91
CA SER A 614 39.57 -0.08 -7.74
C SER A 614 41.05 0.24 -7.42
N GLY A 615 41.89 0.45 -8.43
CA GLY A 615 43.27 0.88 -8.25
C GLY A 615 43.39 2.24 -7.57
N ILE A 616 42.57 3.23 -7.94
CA ILE A 616 42.50 4.55 -7.31
C ILE A 616 42.07 4.44 -5.84
N LEU A 617 41.06 3.62 -5.53
CA LEU A 617 40.61 3.42 -4.16
C LEU A 617 41.72 2.81 -3.28
N LEU A 618 42.38 1.77 -3.76
CA LEU A 618 43.48 1.11 -3.07
C LEU A 618 44.68 2.07 -2.86
N ALA A 619 45.03 2.89 -3.87
CA ALA A 619 46.06 3.88 -3.78
C ALA A 619 45.78 4.98 -2.75
N ASN A 620 44.49 5.28 -2.48
CA ASN A 620 44.01 6.19 -1.46
C ASN A 620 43.75 5.54 -0.08
N GLY A 621 44.28 4.32 0.15
CA GLY A 621 44.27 3.68 1.46
C GLY A 621 42.97 2.90 1.79
N TRP A 622 42.13 2.62 0.81
CA TRP A 622 40.95 1.81 1.06
C TRP A 622 41.31 0.37 1.40
N THR A 623 40.68 -0.14 2.43
CA THR A 623 40.80 -1.53 2.90
C THR A 623 39.46 -2.27 2.74
N GLY A 624 39.48 -3.59 2.95
CA GLY A 624 38.26 -4.36 3.03
C GLY A 624 37.30 -3.87 4.13
N LYS A 625 37.83 -3.36 5.24
CA LYS A 625 37.06 -2.73 6.33
C LYS A 625 36.35 -1.47 5.84
N THR A 626 37.06 -0.57 5.17
CA THR A 626 36.49 0.66 4.60
C THR A 626 35.40 0.33 3.59
N ALA A 627 35.66 -0.65 2.70
CA ALA A 627 34.66 -1.09 1.74
C ALA A 627 33.40 -1.69 2.40
N ALA A 628 33.56 -2.44 3.51
CA ALA A 628 32.43 -2.97 4.27
C ALA A 628 31.59 -1.85 4.92
N CYS A 629 32.25 -0.84 5.53
CA CYS A 629 31.57 0.33 6.08
C CYS A 629 30.80 1.09 4.99
N VAL A 630 31.40 1.32 3.82
CA VAL A 630 30.75 2.01 2.71
C VAL A 630 29.59 1.20 2.14
N ILE A 631 29.68 -0.13 2.06
CA ILE A 631 28.55 -1.00 1.64
C ILE A 631 27.38 -0.88 2.60
N VAL A 632 27.62 -0.97 3.92
CA VAL A 632 26.57 -0.85 4.94
C VAL A 632 25.98 0.56 4.96
N PHE A 633 26.81 1.59 4.84
CA PHE A 633 26.33 2.97 4.77
C PHE A 633 25.54 3.23 3.49
N THR A 634 25.97 2.70 2.35
CA THR A 634 25.19 2.75 1.09
C THR A 634 23.82 2.12 1.23
N LEU A 635 23.72 1.02 1.99
CA LEU A 635 22.44 0.37 2.25
C LEU A 635 21.51 1.22 3.11
N MET A 636 22.04 1.91 4.14
CA MET A 636 21.27 2.54 5.22
C MET A 636 21.51 4.04 5.40
N HIS A 637 22.00 4.77 4.38
CA HIS A 637 22.08 6.23 4.44
C HIS A 637 20.73 6.87 4.07
N TRP A 638 20.64 8.19 4.19
CA TRP A 638 19.45 8.96 3.81
C TRP A 638 19.01 8.66 2.38
N PRO A 639 17.69 8.63 2.12
CA PRO A 639 17.17 8.44 0.76
C PRO A 639 17.47 9.67 -0.11
N CYS A 640 17.49 9.46 -1.43
CA CYS A 640 17.70 10.54 -2.40
C CYS A 640 16.62 11.62 -2.29
N SER A 641 16.94 12.84 -2.78
CA SER A 641 16.04 14.00 -2.76
C SER A 641 14.65 13.71 -3.33
N THR A 642 14.58 12.97 -4.44
CA THR A 642 13.30 12.57 -5.06
C THR A 642 12.43 11.75 -4.11
N THR A 643 13.03 10.85 -3.34
CA THR A 643 12.32 10.06 -2.32
C THR A 643 11.82 10.94 -1.18
N LEU A 644 12.67 11.84 -0.64
CA LEU A 644 12.26 12.75 0.44
C LEU A 644 11.15 13.71 0.00
N LEU A 645 11.20 14.22 -1.23
CA LEU A 645 10.12 15.03 -1.81
C LEU A 645 8.81 14.24 -1.94
N SER A 646 8.91 12.94 -2.28
CA SER A 646 7.74 12.05 -2.32
C SER A 646 7.18 11.81 -0.93
N ILE A 647 8.03 11.53 0.07
CA ILE A 647 7.63 11.38 1.48
C ILE A 647 6.94 12.65 1.99
N LYS A 648 7.51 13.82 1.74
CA LYS A 648 6.91 15.11 2.12
C LYS A 648 5.52 15.29 1.49
N LYS A 649 5.35 14.90 0.22
CA LYS A 649 4.07 14.99 -0.48
C LYS A 649 3.04 14.01 0.08
N GLU A 650 3.43 12.77 0.39
CA GLU A 650 2.51 11.74 0.88
C GLU A 650 2.13 11.93 2.36
N THR A 651 3.04 12.45 3.18
CA THR A 651 2.81 12.65 4.61
C THR A 651 2.31 14.05 4.96
N GLY A 652 2.49 15.04 4.08
CA GLY A 652 2.21 16.45 4.35
C GLY A 652 3.07 17.07 5.47
N SER A 653 4.04 16.33 6.05
CA SER A 653 4.78 16.70 7.24
C SER A 653 6.30 16.79 7.00
N ARG A 654 6.91 17.89 7.48
CA ARG A 654 8.37 18.05 7.48
C ARG A 654 9.04 17.14 8.52
N THR A 655 8.40 16.92 9.67
CA THR A 655 8.92 16.09 10.77
C THR A 655 9.07 14.64 10.34
N TRP A 656 8.03 14.06 9.72
CA TRP A 656 8.11 12.70 9.21
C TRP A 656 9.12 12.55 8.06
N THR A 657 9.27 13.58 7.24
CA THR A 657 10.30 13.60 6.19
C THR A 657 11.71 13.61 6.79
N ALA A 658 11.95 14.40 7.82
CA ALA A 658 13.22 14.42 8.53
C ALA A 658 13.51 13.08 9.22
N LEU A 659 12.52 12.48 9.88
CA LEU A 659 12.65 11.16 10.52
C LEU A 659 12.99 10.07 9.49
N ALA A 660 12.39 10.10 8.30
CA ALA A 660 12.70 9.17 7.22
C ALA A 660 14.13 9.29 6.66
N ALA A 661 14.79 10.44 6.84
CA ALA A 661 16.19 10.61 6.51
C ALA A 661 17.11 10.21 7.68
N VAL A 662 16.77 10.62 8.89
CA VAL A 662 17.61 10.44 10.07
C VAL A 662 17.65 8.99 10.53
N LEU A 663 16.51 8.29 10.52
CA LEU A 663 16.40 6.92 11.04
C LEU A 663 17.33 5.93 10.31
N PRO A 664 17.29 5.78 8.97
CA PRO A 664 18.19 4.88 8.28
C PRO A 664 19.66 5.32 8.43
N THR A 665 19.93 6.62 8.42
CA THR A 665 21.30 7.15 8.57
C THR A 665 21.89 6.81 9.93
N LEU A 666 21.14 6.95 11.01
CA LEU A 666 21.58 6.54 12.34
C LEU A 666 21.84 5.03 12.42
N CYS A 667 20.96 4.21 11.85
CA CYS A 667 21.17 2.75 11.79
C CYS A 667 22.46 2.42 11.02
N GLY A 668 22.69 3.04 9.86
CA GLY A 668 23.89 2.86 9.06
C GLY A 668 25.15 3.30 9.78
N ALA A 669 25.13 4.48 10.41
CA ALA A 669 26.24 5.01 11.19
C ALA A 669 26.60 4.11 12.38
N LEU A 670 25.60 3.62 13.13
CA LEU A 670 25.82 2.69 14.24
C LEU A 670 26.44 1.37 13.78
N LEU A 671 25.98 0.79 12.67
CA LEU A 671 26.58 -0.41 12.12
C LEU A 671 28.01 -0.16 11.61
N CYS A 672 28.28 0.98 10.99
CA CYS A 672 29.65 1.35 10.59
C CYS A 672 30.58 1.48 11.80
N LEU A 673 30.12 2.10 12.88
CA LEU A 673 30.88 2.18 14.15
C LEU A 673 31.17 0.77 14.70
N LEU A 674 30.18 -0.11 14.68
CA LEU A 674 30.34 -1.48 15.14
C LEU A 674 31.39 -2.24 14.33
N ILE A 675 31.33 -2.13 12.98
CA ILE A 675 32.33 -2.70 12.08
C ILE A 675 33.71 -2.10 12.35
N ASN A 676 33.77 -0.76 12.50
CA ASN A 676 35.04 -0.06 12.75
C ASN A 676 35.68 -0.48 14.07
N PHE A 677 34.90 -0.77 15.09
CA PHE A 677 35.37 -1.22 16.42
C PHE A 677 35.78 -2.70 16.41
N VAL A 678 35.03 -3.58 15.74
CA VAL A 678 35.30 -5.04 15.72
C VAL A 678 36.53 -5.38 14.90
N PHE A 679 36.81 -4.63 13.83
CA PHE A 679 37.95 -4.85 12.93
C PHE A 679 39.08 -3.84 13.13
N HIS A 680 39.27 -3.44 14.36
CA HIS A 680 40.37 -2.46 14.70
C HIS A 680 41.73 -3.10 14.64
#